data_18c4307873b1b6d5a7adc54e4fa94c0c
#
_entry.id   18c4307873b1b6d5a7adc54e4fa94c0c
#
_cell.length_a   1.000
_cell.length_b   1.000
_cell.length_c   1.000
_cell.angle_alpha   90.00
_cell.angle_beta   90.00
_cell.angle_gamma   90.00
#
_symmetry.space_group_name_H-M   'P 1'
#
loop_
_entity.id
_entity.type
_entity.pdbx_description
1 polymer ?
#
loop_
_entity_poly.entity_id
_entity_poly.type
_entity_poly.pdbx_seq_one_letter_code
_entity_poly.pdbx_strand_id
1 'polypeptide(L)'
;LWFTLGALGIVFVWFMIGSIVGPYSGKLSQAQKNDNASFLPASAESTIVNDLQAGFSDVASVPILIVFSSETPLTPAQYAQIAAYGNTISSLPLSESPLTVGDYIVTGPIVPIPSSDGKAALLTVNLDTTKSSKVTPGGEQPLKLTVEALRETAPKAVPGVTIHVTGPGGLLADLISVFGSIDSTLLLVTVLVVALILIIVYRSPVLWLLPLLSAGFALSLASAIVYALAINDIVKLNGQSQGILTVLVFGAATDYALLLVARYREELHEHESQFAAMRASLRGVSEPILASGGTVIVALLLLLFSELNSNKSTGPVAAFGILAALLTSLTFLPALLTVPSVALPLLPPIASFAIWFAVKGIANLFSSSTVNVAAGPFFAVGGLISVIIIVGLIVFGILRVRRPDAGPFNVNRFPSARWAFWPQTPRFDHADNRLSGTWSRIAGGVGKKSRLVWILTTVLLGIMALGLFQLDANGISQSDSFTKKTDSVKGQTVLAEHFPAGSGSPAVIITPETDWQQVAAVVKADPGVAAVVPYTGITQPDPTLQGPDKPKVVDGNVLLDATLKDAADSAAAQETIKRLRVSVKEVNPEAKVGGFTAINYDTQQASQRDRRVIIPLVLVAIFLILALLLRALLIPLILIGTVILSYVATLGASAFVFHNIFGFKGEDSSFPLFTFVFLVA
;
A
#
# COMPACT_ATOMS: atom_id res chain seq x y z
N LEU A 1 -4.24 -30.54 -32.81
CA LEU A 1 -4.60 -29.24 -33.36
C LEU A 1 -5.65 -28.52 -32.51
N TRP A 2 -6.81 -29.14 -32.21
CA TRP A 2 -7.89 -28.51 -31.43
C TRP A 2 -7.44 -28.02 -30.03
N PHE A 3 -6.66 -28.81 -29.30
CA PHE A 3 -6.13 -28.44 -27.99
C PHE A 3 -5.14 -27.27 -28.07
N THR A 4 -4.30 -27.24 -29.12
CA THR A 4 -3.38 -26.12 -29.35
C THR A 4 -4.14 -24.84 -29.67
N LEU A 5 -5.18 -24.91 -30.51
CA LEU A 5 -6.04 -23.77 -30.82
C LEU A 5 -6.79 -23.27 -29.57
N GLY A 6 -7.25 -24.19 -28.72
CA GLY A 6 -7.85 -23.86 -27.44
C GLY A 6 -6.89 -23.11 -26.50
N ALA A 7 -5.64 -23.59 -26.36
CA ALA A 7 -4.62 -22.94 -25.57
C ALA A 7 -4.29 -21.53 -26.09
N LEU A 8 -4.10 -21.38 -27.41
CA LEU A 8 -3.88 -20.08 -28.05
C LEU A 8 -5.09 -19.15 -27.89
N GLY A 9 -6.31 -19.68 -27.94
CA GLY A 9 -7.54 -18.93 -27.69
C GLY A 9 -7.62 -18.37 -26.26
N ILE A 10 -7.25 -19.19 -25.26
CA ILE A 10 -7.18 -18.74 -23.86
C ILE A 10 -6.10 -17.64 -23.71
N VAL A 11 -4.93 -17.83 -24.30
CA VAL A 11 -3.86 -16.84 -24.29
C VAL A 11 -4.32 -15.52 -24.93
N PHE A 12 -5.00 -15.59 -26.07
CA PHE A 12 -5.58 -14.44 -26.75
C PHE A 12 -6.57 -13.67 -25.84
N VAL A 13 -7.51 -14.39 -25.21
CA VAL A 13 -8.49 -13.79 -24.28
C VAL A 13 -7.79 -13.08 -23.13
N TRP A 14 -6.75 -13.67 -22.55
CA TRP A 14 -6.00 -13.04 -21.46
C TRP A 14 -5.23 -11.80 -21.90
N PHE A 15 -4.63 -11.80 -23.11
CA PHE A 15 -4.01 -10.58 -23.66
C PHE A 15 -5.05 -9.48 -23.93
N MET A 16 -6.24 -9.83 -24.38
CA MET A 16 -7.34 -8.89 -24.57
C MET A 16 -7.80 -8.32 -23.22
N ILE A 17 -8.02 -9.17 -22.20
CA ILE A 17 -8.33 -8.73 -20.85
C ILE A 17 -7.24 -7.80 -20.33
N GLY A 18 -5.96 -8.20 -20.41
CA GLY A 18 -4.83 -7.41 -19.95
C GLY A 18 -4.72 -6.03 -20.62
N SER A 19 -5.08 -5.94 -21.90
CA SER A 19 -5.09 -4.68 -22.64
C SER A 19 -6.21 -3.75 -22.18
N ILE A 20 -7.35 -4.28 -21.78
CA ILE A 20 -8.48 -3.53 -21.25
C ILE A 20 -8.19 -3.07 -19.81
N VAL A 21 -7.69 -3.98 -18.96
CA VAL A 21 -7.53 -3.73 -17.52
C VAL A 21 -6.17 -3.13 -17.18
N GLY A 22 -5.13 -3.31 -18.01
CA GLY A 22 -3.77 -2.84 -17.76
C GLY A 22 -3.65 -1.35 -17.43
N PRO A 23 -4.31 -0.44 -18.18
CA PRO A 23 -4.27 0.99 -17.88
C PRO A 23 -4.78 1.38 -16.49
N TYR A 24 -5.66 0.56 -15.88
CA TYR A 24 -6.20 0.83 -14.55
C TYR A 24 -5.17 0.59 -13.44
N SER A 25 -4.15 -0.23 -13.68
CA SER A 25 -3.05 -0.41 -12.72
C SER A 25 -2.31 0.91 -12.43
N GLY A 26 -2.12 1.75 -13.47
CA GLY A 26 -1.52 3.08 -13.31
C GLY A 26 -2.44 4.14 -12.70
N LYS A 27 -3.76 3.89 -12.70
CA LYS A 27 -4.75 4.82 -12.12
C LYS A 27 -5.10 4.50 -10.67
N LEU A 28 -4.63 3.37 -10.14
CA LEU A 28 -4.99 2.92 -8.81
C LEU A 28 -4.54 3.91 -7.72
N SER A 29 -3.35 4.52 -7.89
CA SER A 29 -2.84 5.56 -7.00
C SER A 29 -3.70 6.83 -6.97
N GLN A 30 -4.42 7.13 -8.06
CA GLN A 30 -5.33 8.28 -8.13
C GLN A 30 -6.61 8.08 -7.30
N ALA A 31 -6.99 6.82 -7.02
CA ALA A 31 -8.14 6.47 -6.19
C ALA A 31 -7.79 6.35 -4.70
N GLN A 32 -6.53 6.57 -4.32
CA GLN A 32 -6.11 6.50 -2.92
C GLN A 32 -6.65 7.68 -2.10
N LYS A 33 -7.12 7.36 -0.90
CA LYS A 33 -7.43 8.31 0.18
C LYS A 33 -6.44 8.03 1.32
N ASN A 34 -5.46 8.90 1.51
CA ASN A 34 -4.40 8.73 2.52
C ASN A 34 -4.65 9.59 3.78
N ASP A 35 -5.88 10.05 3.97
CA ASP A 35 -6.32 10.79 5.14
C ASP A 35 -6.64 9.84 6.31
N ASN A 36 -5.94 10.00 7.43
CA ASN A 36 -6.08 9.16 8.62
C ASN A 36 -7.50 9.24 9.23
N ALA A 37 -8.17 10.39 9.15
CA ALA A 37 -9.52 10.55 9.67
C ALA A 37 -10.54 9.65 8.95
N SER A 38 -10.36 9.43 7.64
CA SER A 38 -11.23 8.57 6.84
C SER A 38 -11.09 7.08 7.17
N PHE A 39 -10.03 6.69 7.90
CA PHE A 39 -9.78 5.29 8.25
C PHE A 39 -10.40 4.89 9.59
N LEU A 40 -10.82 5.85 10.41
CA LEU A 40 -11.51 5.59 11.66
C LEU A 40 -12.99 5.26 11.44
N PRO A 41 -13.60 4.48 12.35
CA PRO A 41 -15.04 4.25 12.31
C PRO A 41 -15.82 5.55 12.61
N ALA A 42 -17.04 5.65 12.10
CA ALA A 42 -17.92 6.79 12.39
C ALA A 42 -18.23 6.96 13.90
N SER A 43 -18.08 5.89 14.69
CA SER A 43 -18.28 5.91 16.14
C SER A 43 -17.11 6.46 16.94
N ALA A 44 -15.92 6.66 16.33
CA ALA A 44 -14.77 7.22 17.02
C ALA A 44 -15.04 8.67 17.43
N GLU A 45 -14.65 9.03 18.65
CA GLU A 45 -14.90 10.39 19.18
C GLU A 45 -14.27 11.48 18.30
N SER A 46 -13.06 11.24 17.78
CA SER A 46 -12.41 12.16 16.87
C SER A 46 -13.12 12.28 15.51
N THR A 47 -13.77 11.21 15.02
CA THR A 47 -14.60 11.28 13.80
C THR A 47 -15.83 12.13 14.04
N ILE A 48 -16.52 11.91 15.16
CA ILE A 48 -17.71 12.71 15.54
C ILE A 48 -17.34 14.19 15.67
N VAL A 49 -16.19 14.51 16.30
CA VAL A 49 -15.71 15.89 16.40
C VAL A 49 -15.40 16.47 15.02
N ASN A 50 -14.77 15.71 14.13
CA ASN A 50 -14.49 16.16 12.77
C ASN A 50 -15.78 16.47 11.98
N ASP A 51 -16.81 15.64 12.12
CA ASP A 51 -18.10 15.87 11.48
C ASP A 51 -18.83 17.10 12.05
N LEU A 52 -18.79 17.29 13.37
CA LEU A 52 -19.34 18.49 14.03
C LEU A 52 -18.56 19.74 13.67
N GLN A 53 -17.23 19.66 13.60
CA GLN A 53 -16.35 20.77 13.22
C GLN A 53 -16.65 21.29 11.82
N ALA A 54 -17.08 20.41 10.90
CA ALA A 54 -17.50 20.82 9.55
C ALA A 54 -18.68 21.80 9.56
N GLY A 55 -19.51 21.81 10.60
CA GLY A 55 -20.58 22.80 10.78
C GLY A 55 -20.10 24.18 11.24
N PHE A 56 -18.93 24.27 11.87
CA PHE A 56 -18.36 25.55 12.33
C PHE A 56 -17.67 26.33 11.23
N SER A 57 -17.09 25.66 10.24
CA SER A 57 -16.51 26.29 9.07
C SER A 57 -17.23 25.78 7.82
N ASP A 58 -17.58 26.68 6.90
CA ASP A 58 -18.23 26.31 5.64
C ASP A 58 -17.39 25.36 4.78
N VAL A 59 -16.10 25.21 5.11
CA VAL A 59 -15.14 24.39 4.38
C VAL A 59 -14.16 23.72 5.36
N ALA A 60 -14.12 22.38 5.30
CA ALA A 60 -13.07 21.64 5.99
C ALA A 60 -11.70 21.98 5.39
N SER A 61 -10.70 22.24 6.23
CA SER A 61 -9.39 22.67 5.77
C SER A 61 -8.24 21.88 6.38
N VAL A 62 -7.15 21.75 5.60
CA VAL A 62 -5.88 21.20 6.08
C VAL A 62 -4.84 22.34 6.10
N PRO A 63 -4.23 22.66 7.27
CA PRO A 63 -3.26 23.71 7.37
C PRO A 63 -1.88 23.27 6.85
N ILE A 64 -1.27 24.12 6.02
CA ILE A 64 0.14 24.09 5.65
C ILE A 64 0.83 25.20 6.41
N LEU A 65 1.91 24.90 7.11
CA LEU A 65 2.68 25.83 7.91
C LEU A 65 4.00 26.16 7.20
N ILE A 66 4.28 27.44 6.97
CA ILE A 66 5.56 27.92 6.45
C ILE A 66 6.29 28.58 7.60
N VAL A 67 7.39 27.97 8.04
CA VAL A 67 8.21 28.47 9.14
C VAL A 67 9.41 29.19 8.56
N PHE A 68 9.56 30.45 8.90
CA PHE A 68 10.71 31.29 8.61
C PHE A 68 11.52 31.43 9.88
N SER A 69 12.78 31.05 9.87
CA SER A 69 13.64 31.12 11.08
C SER A 69 15.02 31.67 10.78
N SER A 70 15.62 32.30 11.81
CA SER A 70 16.97 32.86 11.76
C SER A 70 17.67 32.63 13.09
N GLU A 71 19.00 32.57 13.11
CA GLU A 71 19.80 32.49 14.32
C GLU A 71 19.69 33.78 15.17
N THR A 72 19.45 34.90 14.51
CA THR A 72 19.25 36.22 15.13
C THR A 72 17.79 36.66 15.01
N PRO A 73 17.28 37.55 15.86
CA PRO A 73 15.93 38.08 15.73
C PRO A 73 15.66 38.62 14.33
N LEU A 74 14.49 38.30 13.79
CA LEU A 74 14.05 38.75 12.47
C LEU A 74 13.93 40.29 12.45
N THR A 75 14.47 40.89 11.41
CA THR A 75 14.38 42.35 11.23
C THR A 75 12.98 42.76 10.76
N PRO A 76 12.56 44.03 11.01
CA PRO A 76 11.30 44.57 10.50
C PRO A 76 11.16 44.44 8.96
N ALA A 77 12.30 44.52 8.24
CA ALA A 77 12.33 44.34 6.79
C ALA A 77 12.00 42.91 6.36
N GLN A 78 12.54 41.91 7.09
CA GLN A 78 12.21 40.49 6.86
C GLN A 78 10.74 40.21 7.18
N TYR A 79 10.21 40.75 8.28
CA TYR A 79 8.77 40.61 8.56
C TYR A 79 7.89 41.21 7.45
N ALA A 80 8.27 42.39 6.94
CA ALA A 80 7.55 43.00 5.80
C ALA A 80 7.63 42.15 4.54
N GLN A 81 8.78 41.52 4.26
CA GLN A 81 8.93 40.59 3.14
C GLN A 81 8.07 39.33 3.33
N ILE A 82 8.02 38.75 4.55
CA ILE A 82 7.18 37.59 4.86
C ILE A 82 5.69 37.94 4.66
N ALA A 83 5.25 39.09 5.14
CA ALA A 83 3.89 39.58 4.97
C ALA A 83 3.55 39.82 3.47
N ALA A 84 4.48 40.43 2.73
CA ALA A 84 4.33 40.62 1.30
C ALA A 84 4.21 39.27 0.55
N TYR A 85 5.03 38.29 0.92
CA TYR A 85 4.94 36.93 0.35
C TYR A 85 3.58 36.30 0.68
N GLY A 86 3.08 36.41 1.91
CA GLY A 86 1.75 35.94 2.29
C GLY A 86 0.65 36.42 1.35
N ASN A 87 0.70 37.70 0.95
CA ASN A 87 -0.27 38.27 -0.01
C ASN A 87 -0.14 37.74 -1.43
N THR A 88 1.00 37.16 -1.82
CA THR A 88 1.22 36.60 -3.15
C THR A 88 0.85 35.13 -3.28
N ILE A 89 0.71 34.41 -2.16
CA ILE A 89 0.51 32.96 -2.15
C ILE A 89 -0.70 32.54 -2.98
N SER A 90 -1.82 33.24 -2.89
CA SER A 90 -3.05 32.92 -3.65
C SER A 90 -2.84 33.01 -5.15
N SER A 91 -1.92 33.86 -5.62
CA SER A 91 -1.64 34.04 -7.06
C SER A 91 -0.54 33.13 -7.59
N LEU A 92 0.09 32.30 -6.75
CA LEU A 92 1.15 31.39 -7.17
C LEU A 92 0.60 30.36 -8.17
N PRO A 93 1.23 30.23 -9.34
CA PRO A 93 0.83 29.21 -10.32
C PRO A 93 1.22 27.83 -9.81
N LEU A 94 0.35 26.85 -10.01
CA LEU A 94 0.69 25.45 -9.90
C LEU A 94 1.35 24.98 -11.19
N SER A 95 2.10 23.88 -11.14
CA SER A 95 2.79 23.33 -12.33
C SER A 95 1.83 23.00 -13.49
N GLU A 96 0.55 22.81 -13.18
CA GLU A 96 -0.52 22.59 -14.16
C GLU A 96 -1.30 23.89 -14.41
N SER A 97 -0.84 24.70 -15.36
CA SER A 97 -1.57 25.91 -15.80
C SER A 97 -2.94 25.55 -16.42
N PRO A 98 -4.04 26.29 -16.13
CA PRO A 98 -4.08 27.63 -15.51
C PRO A 98 -4.31 27.65 -13.99
N LEU A 99 -4.13 26.57 -13.27
CA LEU A 99 -4.44 26.45 -11.85
C LEU A 99 -3.48 27.28 -10.98
N THR A 100 -4.04 27.88 -9.93
CA THR A 100 -3.31 28.64 -8.90
C THR A 100 -3.55 28.08 -7.52
N VAL A 101 -2.70 28.41 -6.56
CA VAL A 101 -2.89 28.05 -5.16
C VAL A 101 -4.22 28.60 -4.61
N GLY A 102 -4.64 29.78 -5.08
CA GLY A 102 -5.90 30.43 -4.69
C GLY A 102 -7.16 29.63 -5.01
N ASP A 103 -7.13 28.77 -6.03
CA ASP A 103 -8.27 27.92 -6.38
C ASP A 103 -8.60 26.90 -5.28
N TYR A 104 -7.62 26.62 -4.41
CA TYR A 104 -7.68 25.60 -3.37
C TYR A 104 -7.61 26.14 -1.95
N ILE A 105 -7.31 27.42 -1.74
CA ILE A 105 -7.23 28.04 -0.41
C ILE A 105 -8.64 28.34 0.12
N VAL A 106 -8.81 28.13 1.41
CA VAL A 106 -9.94 28.72 2.17
C VAL A 106 -9.67 30.20 2.35
N THR A 107 -10.60 31.05 1.93
CA THR A 107 -10.45 32.52 1.95
C THR A 107 -10.18 33.04 3.36
N GLY A 108 -9.12 33.83 3.51
CA GLY A 108 -8.70 34.49 4.76
C GLY A 108 -7.35 35.19 4.59
N PRO A 109 -7.01 36.16 5.41
CA PRO A 109 -5.71 36.84 5.36
C PRO A 109 -4.60 35.89 5.81
N ILE A 110 -3.53 35.77 5.02
CA ILE A 110 -2.32 35.01 5.39
C ILE A 110 -1.34 36.00 6.01
N VAL A 111 -1.35 36.08 7.33
CA VAL A 111 -0.52 37.05 8.11
C VAL A 111 0.58 36.33 8.90
N PRO A 112 1.77 36.92 9.02
CA PRO A 112 2.86 36.34 9.80
C PRO A 112 2.59 36.40 11.29
N ILE A 113 2.73 35.29 11.98
CA ILE A 113 2.66 35.15 13.44
C ILE A 113 4.09 35.10 13.96
N PRO A 114 4.56 36.10 14.75
CA PRO A 114 5.90 36.09 15.31
C PRO A 114 6.04 35.08 16.45
N SER A 115 7.22 34.48 16.57
CA SER A 115 7.58 33.69 17.74
C SER A 115 7.87 34.57 18.96
N SER A 116 7.76 34.02 20.17
CA SER A 116 8.00 34.74 21.40
C SER A 116 9.46 35.23 21.58
N ASP A 117 10.41 34.55 20.93
CA ASP A 117 11.83 34.89 20.93
C ASP A 117 12.23 35.86 19.80
N GLY A 118 11.28 36.19 18.91
CA GLY A 118 11.48 37.07 17.75
C GLY A 118 12.37 36.49 16.65
N LYS A 119 12.81 35.20 16.75
CA LYS A 119 13.71 34.58 15.81
C LYS A 119 12.99 33.82 14.67
N ALA A 120 11.69 33.62 14.81
CA ALA A 120 10.90 32.95 13.80
C ALA A 120 9.57 33.65 13.51
N ALA A 121 9.02 33.39 12.33
CA ALA A 121 7.68 33.78 11.94
C ALA A 121 6.97 32.61 11.25
N LEU A 122 5.67 32.48 11.45
CA LEU A 122 4.84 31.43 10.92
C LEU A 122 3.78 32.01 9.97
N LEU A 123 3.68 31.50 8.75
CA LEU A 123 2.52 31.68 7.87
C LEU A 123 1.70 30.40 7.83
N THR A 124 0.38 30.53 7.93
CA THR A 124 -0.53 29.40 7.79
C THR A 124 -1.35 29.54 6.51
N VAL A 125 -1.33 28.50 5.67
CA VAL A 125 -2.10 28.40 4.45
C VAL A 125 -3.11 27.26 4.62
N ASN A 126 -4.39 27.58 4.68
CA ASN A 126 -5.46 26.60 4.85
C ASN A 126 -5.99 26.17 3.49
N LEU A 127 -5.79 24.91 3.11
CA LEU A 127 -6.35 24.33 1.88
C LEU A 127 -7.70 23.69 2.15
N ASP A 128 -8.66 23.94 1.26
CA ASP A 128 -9.95 23.24 1.19
C ASP A 128 -9.72 21.75 0.94
N THR A 129 -10.06 20.90 1.91
CA THR A 129 -9.86 19.45 1.79
C THR A 129 -10.67 18.82 0.67
N THR A 130 -11.88 19.33 0.38
CA THR A 130 -12.76 18.81 -0.67
C THR A 130 -12.21 19.09 -2.06
N LYS A 131 -11.62 20.27 -2.26
CA LYS A 131 -11.02 20.65 -3.54
C LYS A 131 -9.62 20.02 -3.69
N SER A 132 -8.80 20.07 -2.65
CA SER A 132 -7.41 19.61 -2.68
C SER A 132 -7.25 18.08 -2.69
N SER A 133 -8.29 17.32 -2.35
CA SER A 133 -8.31 15.88 -2.47
C SER A 133 -8.64 15.36 -3.88
N LYS A 134 -9.22 16.20 -4.75
CA LYS A 134 -9.54 15.85 -6.14
C LYS A 134 -8.28 15.98 -6.98
N VAL A 135 -8.01 14.95 -7.77
CA VAL A 135 -6.86 14.93 -8.68
C VAL A 135 -7.08 15.95 -9.79
N THR A 136 -6.02 16.69 -10.14
CA THR A 136 -6.02 17.63 -11.27
C THR A 136 -6.18 16.89 -12.61
N PRO A 137 -6.49 17.58 -13.71
CA PRO A 137 -6.52 16.97 -15.04
C PRO A 137 -5.22 16.26 -15.44
N GLY A 138 -4.06 16.71 -14.92
CA GLY A 138 -2.75 16.08 -15.13
C GLY A 138 -2.49 14.86 -14.26
N GLY A 139 -3.37 14.55 -13.31
CA GLY A 139 -3.24 13.36 -12.47
C GLY A 139 -2.51 13.58 -11.15
N GLU A 140 -2.14 14.81 -10.81
CA GLU A 140 -1.45 15.16 -9.56
C GLU A 140 -2.45 15.67 -8.51
N GLN A 141 -2.07 15.57 -7.23
CA GLN A 141 -2.90 16.07 -6.13
C GLN A 141 -2.57 17.54 -5.84
N PRO A 142 -3.58 18.45 -5.79
CA PRO A 142 -3.36 19.87 -5.54
C PRO A 142 -2.61 20.20 -4.26
N LEU A 143 -2.81 19.41 -3.19
CA LEU A 143 -2.06 19.56 -1.94
C LEU A 143 -0.54 19.41 -2.17
N LYS A 144 -0.11 18.37 -2.91
CA LYS A 144 1.29 18.15 -3.25
C LYS A 144 1.85 19.31 -4.08
N LEU A 145 1.12 19.69 -5.15
CA LEU A 145 1.53 20.80 -6.03
C LEU A 145 1.66 22.13 -5.28
N THR A 146 0.73 22.39 -4.35
CA THR A 146 0.79 23.61 -3.51
C THR A 146 2.04 23.60 -2.60
N VAL A 147 2.32 22.50 -1.92
CA VAL A 147 3.50 22.40 -1.04
C VAL A 147 4.79 22.54 -1.86
N GLU A 148 4.87 21.95 -3.05
CA GLU A 148 6.01 22.12 -3.96
C GLU A 148 6.17 23.57 -4.42
N ALA A 149 5.09 24.24 -4.81
CA ALA A 149 5.11 25.67 -5.19
C ALA A 149 5.58 26.56 -4.04
N LEU A 150 5.12 26.31 -2.81
CA LEU A 150 5.56 27.04 -1.63
C LEU A 150 7.04 26.81 -1.31
N ARG A 151 7.53 25.57 -1.41
CA ARG A 151 8.96 25.24 -1.21
C ARG A 151 9.87 25.89 -2.23
N GLU A 152 9.39 26.05 -3.46
CA GLU A 152 10.16 26.69 -4.53
C GLU A 152 10.17 28.21 -4.44
N THR A 153 9.05 28.82 -4.06
CA THR A 153 8.87 30.28 -4.14
C THR A 153 9.26 31.02 -2.86
N ALA A 154 9.01 30.44 -1.67
CA ALA A 154 9.28 31.11 -0.39
C ALA A 154 10.76 31.49 -0.21
N PRO A 155 11.76 30.64 -0.52
CA PRO A 155 13.18 31.02 -0.39
C PRO A 155 13.61 32.13 -1.34
N LYS A 156 12.91 32.28 -2.48
CA LYS A 156 13.18 33.37 -3.44
C LYS A 156 12.59 34.70 -2.97
N ALA A 157 11.46 34.64 -2.25
CA ALA A 157 10.75 35.83 -1.77
C ALA A 157 11.38 36.45 -0.51
N VAL A 158 11.95 35.61 0.37
CA VAL A 158 12.54 36.07 1.65
C VAL A 158 13.96 35.50 1.77
N PRO A 159 14.96 36.13 1.15
CA PRO A 159 16.34 35.65 1.20
C PRO A 159 16.98 35.92 2.58
N GLY A 160 17.90 35.01 2.97
CA GLY A 160 18.67 35.18 4.21
C GLY A 160 18.00 34.65 5.48
N VAL A 161 16.89 33.90 5.33
CA VAL A 161 16.25 33.14 6.41
C VAL A 161 16.14 31.67 6.02
N THR A 162 16.13 30.79 7.01
CA THR A 162 15.85 29.36 6.78
C THR A 162 14.35 29.17 6.69
N ILE A 163 13.89 28.46 5.68
CA ILE A 163 12.46 28.31 5.40
C ILE A 163 12.14 26.83 5.25
N HIS A 164 11.09 26.39 5.93
CA HIS A 164 10.54 25.04 5.83
C HIS A 164 9.04 25.07 5.69
N VAL A 165 8.50 24.18 4.85
CA VAL A 165 7.05 23.99 4.69
C VAL A 165 6.66 22.71 5.42
N THR A 166 5.88 22.84 6.48
CA THR A 166 5.54 21.80 7.44
C THR A 166 4.04 21.81 7.82
N GLY A 167 3.70 21.33 8.98
CA GLY A 167 2.33 21.17 9.45
C GLY A 167 1.63 19.95 8.84
N PRO A 168 0.35 19.70 9.18
CA PRO A 168 -0.41 18.56 8.67
C PRO A 168 -0.40 18.45 7.15
N GLY A 169 -0.59 19.56 6.43
CA GLY A 169 -0.59 19.59 4.98
C GLY A 169 0.79 19.31 4.38
N GLY A 170 1.88 19.84 4.97
CA GLY A 170 3.25 19.57 4.54
C GLY A 170 3.64 18.10 4.71
N LEU A 171 3.33 17.52 5.87
CA LEU A 171 3.56 16.09 6.16
C LEU A 171 2.76 15.19 5.23
N LEU A 172 1.49 15.51 5.00
CA LEU A 172 0.63 14.73 4.10
C LEU A 172 1.13 14.79 2.65
N ALA A 173 1.59 15.97 2.18
CA ALA A 173 2.18 16.10 0.84
C ALA A 173 3.45 15.26 0.69
N ASP A 174 4.32 15.22 1.72
CA ASP A 174 5.50 14.36 1.73
C ASP A 174 5.12 12.88 1.74
N LEU A 175 4.11 12.45 2.49
CA LEU A 175 3.58 11.09 2.46
C LEU A 175 3.08 10.71 1.06
N ILE A 176 2.28 11.58 0.42
CA ILE A 176 1.80 11.35 -0.94
C ILE A 176 2.97 11.16 -1.92
N SER A 177 3.99 12.01 -1.82
CA SER A 177 5.19 11.93 -2.68
C SER A 177 5.98 10.66 -2.44
N VAL A 178 6.14 10.24 -1.18
CA VAL A 178 6.83 9.01 -0.79
C VAL A 178 6.06 7.79 -1.28
N PHE A 179 4.76 7.69 -1.01
CA PHE A 179 3.95 6.55 -1.47
C PHE A 179 3.91 6.45 -2.99
N GLY A 180 3.79 7.56 -3.72
CA GLY A 180 3.83 7.56 -5.18
C GLY A 180 5.17 7.04 -5.75
N SER A 181 6.29 7.30 -5.07
CA SER A 181 7.61 6.78 -5.45
C SER A 181 7.84 5.33 -5.01
N ILE A 182 7.24 4.93 -3.88
CA ILE A 182 7.37 3.56 -3.34
C ILE A 182 6.70 2.55 -4.26
N ASP A 183 5.53 2.86 -4.83
CA ASP A 183 4.77 1.91 -5.65
C ASP A 183 5.59 1.35 -6.81
N SER A 184 6.30 2.19 -7.56
CA SER A 184 7.14 1.75 -8.68
C SER A 184 8.39 1.02 -8.21
N THR A 185 9.03 1.47 -7.13
CA THR A 185 10.21 0.83 -6.55
C THR A 185 9.85 -0.52 -5.94
N LEU A 186 8.75 -0.59 -5.18
CA LEU A 186 8.25 -1.83 -4.58
C LEU A 186 7.92 -2.87 -5.65
N LEU A 187 7.23 -2.46 -6.71
CA LEU A 187 6.92 -3.34 -7.84
C LEU A 187 8.21 -3.86 -8.50
N LEU A 188 9.18 -2.99 -8.79
CA LEU A 188 10.44 -3.37 -9.41
C LEU A 188 11.21 -4.37 -8.52
N VAL A 189 11.38 -4.07 -7.23
CA VAL A 189 12.07 -4.95 -6.29
C VAL A 189 11.34 -6.29 -6.16
N THR A 190 10.03 -6.29 -6.05
CA THR A 190 9.22 -7.52 -5.99
C THR A 190 9.43 -8.37 -7.24
N VAL A 191 9.34 -7.79 -8.43
CA VAL A 191 9.56 -8.48 -9.70
C VAL A 191 10.98 -9.05 -9.77
N LEU A 192 12.01 -8.29 -9.37
CA LEU A 192 13.40 -8.76 -9.39
C LEU A 192 13.64 -9.91 -8.40
N VAL A 193 13.13 -9.80 -7.18
CA VAL A 193 13.27 -10.87 -6.17
C VAL A 193 12.57 -12.14 -6.62
N VAL A 194 11.33 -12.02 -7.09
CA VAL A 194 10.56 -13.15 -7.61
C VAL A 194 11.26 -13.78 -8.82
N ALA A 195 11.71 -12.96 -9.78
CA ALA A 195 12.46 -13.45 -10.94
C ALA A 195 13.72 -14.21 -10.52
N LEU A 196 14.48 -13.69 -9.56
CA LEU A 196 15.69 -14.34 -9.04
C LEU A 196 15.37 -15.70 -8.42
N ILE A 197 14.32 -15.78 -7.57
CA ILE A 197 13.88 -17.02 -6.94
C ILE A 197 13.48 -18.03 -8.04
N LEU A 198 12.65 -17.62 -9.00
CA LEU A 198 12.19 -18.50 -10.09
C LEU A 198 13.35 -18.99 -10.96
N ILE A 199 14.35 -18.15 -11.26
CA ILE A 199 15.56 -18.55 -12.02
C ILE A 199 16.33 -19.64 -11.25
N ILE A 200 16.54 -19.44 -9.96
CA ILE A 200 17.28 -20.39 -9.10
C ILE A 200 16.52 -21.71 -9.00
N VAL A 201 15.19 -21.68 -8.81
CA VAL A 201 14.36 -22.86 -8.64
C VAL A 201 14.20 -23.63 -9.94
N TYR A 202 13.86 -22.95 -11.04
CA TYR A 202 13.58 -23.63 -12.31
C TYR A 202 14.83 -23.98 -13.10
N ARG A 203 15.94 -23.27 -12.87
CA ARG A 203 17.18 -23.47 -13.63
C ARG A 203 17.00 -23.46 -15.13
N SER A 204 16.05 -22.67 -15.61
CA SER A 204 15.70 -22.50 -17.02
C SER A 204 15.72 -21.01 -17.37
N PRO A 205 16.34 -20.61 -18.49
CA PRO A 205 16.40 -19.22 -18.90
C PRO A 205 15.06 -18.67 -19.39
N VAL A 206 14.07 -19.52 -19.61
CA VAL A 206 12.75 -19.12 -20.17
C VAL A 206 11.63 -19.35 -19.18
N LEU A 207 11.66 -20.44 -18.43
CA LEU A 207 10.54 -20.89 -17.61
C LEU A 207 10.13 -19.89 -16.52
N TRP A 208 11.08 -19.13 -15.96
CA TRP A 208 10.81 -18.12 -14.95
C TRP A 208 9.91 -16.97 -15.45
N LEU A 209 9.96 -16.70 -16.76
CA LEU A 209 9.20 -15.62 -17.37
C LEU A 209 7.68 -15.94 -17.42
N LEU A 210 7.29 -17.21 -17.59
CA LEU A 210 5.90 -17.60 -17.75
C LEU A 210 5.05 -17.36 -16.47
N PRO A 211 5.49 -17.80 -15.28
CA PRO A 211 4.83 -17.42 -14.03
C PRO A 211 4.82 -15.91 -13.77
N LEU A 212 5.91 -15.22 -14.10
CA LEU A 212 6.00 -13.77 -13.92
C LEU A 212 4.98 -13.03 -14.78
N LEU A 213 4.82 -13.43 -16.05
CA LEU A 213 3.76 -12.91 -16.92
C LEU A 213 2.37 -13.20 -16.34
N SER A 214 2.14 -14.41 -15.82
CA SER A 214 0.89 -14.76 -15.16
C SER A 214 0.60 -13.88 -13.95
N ALA A 215 1.60 -13.59 -13.12
CA ALA A 215 1.49 -12.68 -11.99
C ALA A 215 1.19 -11.23 -12.43
N GLY A 216 1.80 -10.77 -13.53
CA GLY A 216 1.50 -9.46 -14.13
C GLY A 216 0.04 -9.32 -14.58
N PHE A 217 -0.51 -10.35 -15.24
CA PHE A 217 -1.93 -10.37 -15.60
C PHE A 217 -2.85 -10.44 -14.38
N ALA A 218 -2.47 -11.20 -13.36
CA ALA A 218 -3.19 -11.26 -12.09
C ALA A 218 -3.25 -9.89 -11.43
N LEU A 219 -2.12 -9.18 -11.33
CA LEU A 219 -2.07 -7.83 -10.77
C LEU A 219 -2.90 -6.85 -11.57
N SER A 220 -2.83 -6.89 -12.91
CA SER A 220 -3.62 -6.00 -13.77
C SER A 220 -5.12 -6.21 -13.58
N LEU A 221 -5.57 -7.46 -13.51
CA LEU A 221 -6.98 -7.80 -13.25
C LEU A 221 -7.41 -7.35 -11.85
N ALA A 222 -6.62 -7.66 -10.83
CA ALA A 222 -6.89 -7.27 -9.45
C ALA A 222 -6.97 -5.74 -9.32
N SER A 223 -6.02 -5.01 -9.91
CA SER A 223 -5.98 -3.54 -9.88
C SER A 223 -7.22 -2.92 -10.54
N ALA A 224 -7.70 -3.47 -11.65
CA ALA A 224 -8.90 -2.97 -12.31
C ALA A 224 -10.17 -3.19 -11.45
N ILE A 225 -10.29 -4.37 -10.84
CA ILE A 225 -11.41 -4.66 -9.92
C ILE A 225 -11.38 -3.71 -8.72
N VAL A 226 -10.21 -3.58 -8.09
CA VAL A 226 -10.03 -2.70 -6.91
C VAL A 226 -10.27 -1.23 -7.27
N TYR A 227 -9.80 -0.77 -8.43
CA TYR A 227 -10.08 0.58 -8.91
C TYR A 227 -11.58 0.82 -9.08
N ALA A 228 -12.31 -0.13 -9.70
CA ALA A 228 -13.75 -0.03 -9.86
C ALA A 228 -14.49 0.01 -8.51
N LEU A 229 -14.03 -0.75 -7.51
CA LEU A 229 -14.60 -0.72 -6.16
C LEU A 229 -14.28 0.61 -5.45
N ALA A 230 -13.07 1.15 -5.63
CA ALA A 230 -12.64 2.38 -4.98
C ALA A 230 -13.36 3.62 -5.52
N ILE A 231 -13.54 3.74 -6.84
CA ILE A 231 -14.26 4.88 -7.44
C ILE A 231 -15.76 4.90 -7.11
N ASN A 232 -16.35 3.75 -6.74
CA ASN A 232 -17.72 3.63 -6.28
C ASN A 232 -17.85 3.68 -4.74
N ASP A 233 -16.80 4.08 -4.03
CA ASP A 233 -16.73 4.18 -2.55
C ASP A 233 -17.10 2.88 -1.80
N ILE A 234 -17.01 1.72 -2.47
CA ILE A 234 -17.25 0.41 -1.83
C ILE A 234 -16.08 0.03 -0.93
N VAL A 235 -14.85 0.40 -1.33
CA VAL A 235 -13.63 0.23 -0.53
C VAL A 235 -12.85 1.55 -0.47
N LYS A 236 -12.21 1.82 0.67
CA LYS A 236 -11.31 2.97 0.83
C LYS A 236 -9.88 2.49 0.61
N LEU A 237 -9.31 2.82 -0.54
CA LEU A 237 -7.95 2.44 -0.89
C LEU A 237 -6.95 3.45 -0.31
N ASN A 238 -5.84 2.96 0.24
CA ASN A 238 -4.67 3.75 0.61
C ASN A 238 -3.39 3.16 0.02
N GLY A 239 -2.28 3.89 0.12
CA GLY A 239 -0.99 3.43 -0.42
C GLY A 239 -0.51 2.11 0.21
N GLN A 240 -0.76 1.89 1.51
CA GLN A 240 -0.43 0.65 2.19
C GLN A 240 -1.21 -0.55 1.62
N SER A 241 -2.53 -0.43 1.45
CA SER A 241 -3.37 -1.48 0.87
C SER A 241 -2.99 -1.81 -0.57
N GLN A 242 -2.57 -0.81 -1.35
CA GLN A 242 -2.07 -1.02 -2.71
C GLN A 242 -0.73 -1.75 -2.71
N GLY A 243 0.21 -1.37 -1.85
CA GLY A 243 1.48 -2.07 -1.71
C GLY A 243 1.29 -3.54 -1.31
N ILE A 244 0.41 -3.80 -0.34
CA ILE A 244 0.01 -5.15 0.09
C ILE A 244 -0.57 -5.94 -1.09
N LEU A 245 -1.52 -5.37 -1.83
CA LEU A 245 -2.10 -6.01 -3.02
C LEU A 245 -1.02 -6.44 -4.01
N THR A 246 -0.07 -5.56 -4.31
CA THR A 246 1.00 -5.83 -5.27
C THR A 246 1.86 -7.00 -4.85
N VAL A 247 2.39 -6.99 -3.62
CA VAL A 247 3.27 -8.05 -3.10
C VAL A 247 2.52 -9.38 -2.98
N LEU A 248 1.30 -9.34 -2.45
CA LEU A 248 0.49 -10.53 -2.22
C LEU A 248 0.11 -11.23 -3.52
N VAL A 249 -0.29 -10.47 -4.56
CA VAL A 249 -0.66 -11.04 -5.87
C VAL A 249 0.54 -11.69 -6.53
N PHE A 250 1.72 -11.02 -6.54
CA PHE A 250 2.94 -11.61 -7.10
C PHE A 250 3.36 -12.85 -6.32
N GLY A 251 3.32 -12.81 -4.98
CA GLY A 251 3.64 -13.96 -4.13
C GLY A 251 2.72 -15.14 -4.41
N ALA A 252 1.41 -14.96 -4.26
CA ALA A 252 0.44 -16.03 -4.46
C ALA A 252 0.45 -16.60 -5.88
N ALA A 253 0.47 -15.75 -6.92
CA ALA A 253 0.50 -16.21 -8.30
C ALA A 253 1.76 -17.03 -8.60
N THR A 254 2.91 -16.67 -8.03
CA THR A 254 4.14 -17.44 -8.23
C THR A 254 4.19 -18.73 -7.43
N ASP A 255 3.62 -18.76 -6.22
CA ASP A 255 3.52 -20.00 -5.43
C ASP A 255 2.59 -21.03 -6.11
N TYR A 256 1.43 -20.60 -6.59
CA TYR A 256 0.54 -21.47 -7.36
C TYR A 256 1.20 -21.95 -8.67
N ALA A 257 1.96 -21.06 -9.32
CA ALA A 257 2.72 -21.42 -10.50
C ALA A 257 3.82 -22.45 -10.20
N LEU A 258 4.53 -22.31 -9.07
CA LEU A 258 5.55 -23.27 -8.64
C LEU A 258 4.97 -24.67 -8.45
N LEU A 259 3.82 -24.78 -7.77
CA LEU A 259 3.12 -26.05 -7.58
C LEU A 259 2.69 -26.67 -8.91
N LEU A 260 2.07 -25.88 -9.78
CA LEU A 260 1.62 -26.37 -11.09
C LEU A 260 2.79 -26.81 -11.98
N VAL A 261 3.84 -25.98 -12.07
CA VAL A 261 5.01 -26.26 -12.91
C VAL A 261 5.78 -27.49 -12.40
N ALA A 262 5.94 -27.63 -11.08
CA ALA A 262 6.58 -28.79 -10.49
C ALA A 262 5.80 -30.08 -10.85
N ARG A 263 4.49 -30.08 -10.64
CA ARG A 263 3.62 -31.22 -10.98
C ARG A 263 3.61 -31.50 -12.48
N TYR A 264 3.51 -30.46 -13.31
CA TYR A 264 3.56 -30.62 -14.76
C TYR A 264 4.87 -31.23 -15.23
N ARG A 265 5.99 -30.89 -14.60
CA ARG A 265 7.29 -31.51 -14.88
C ARG A 265 7.30 -33.00 -14.54
N GLU A 266 6.71 -33.42 -13.43
CA GLU A 266 6.55 -34.83 -13.05
C GLU A 266 5.68 -35.56 -14.06
N GLU A 267 4.51 -35.06 -14.38
CA GLU A 267 3.56 -35.68 -15.30
C GLU A 267 4.11 -35.80 -16.75
N LEU A 268 5.03 -34.92 -17.14
CA LEU A 268 5.72 -35.00 -18.42
C LEU A 268 6.66 -36.23 -18.53
N HIS A 269 7.06 -36.84 -17.42
CA HIS A 269 7.79 -38.10 -17.39
C HIS A 269 6.84 -39.32 -17.58
N GLU A 270 5.60 -39.20 -17.13
CA GLU A 270 4.61 -40.28 -17.17
C GLU A 270 3.72 -40.24 -18.41
N HIS A 271 3.56 -39.08 -19.05
CA HIS A 271 2.70 -38.87 -20.19
C HIS A 271 3.49 -38.43 -21.44
N GLU A 272 3.27 -39.08 -22.56
CA GLU A 272 3.84 -38.66 -23.84
C GLU A 272 3.23 -37.35 -24.33
N SER A 273 1.88 -37.23 -24.20
CA SER A 273 1.15 -36.02 -24.59
C SER A 273 1.24 -34.95 -23.54
N GLN A 274 1.72 -33.76 -23.94
CA GLN A 274 1.77 -32.57 -23.10
C GLN A 274 0.40 -32.13 -22.52
N PHE A 275 -0.68 -32.35 -23.29
CA PHE A 275 -2.03 -32.02 -22.84
C PHE A 275 -2.56 -33.03 -21.83
N ALA A 276 -2.20 -34.32 -21.98
CA ALA A 276 -2.51 -35.33 -20.98
C ALA A 276 -1.77 -35.05 -19.66
N ALA A 277 -0.48 -34.73 -19.74
CA ALA A 277 0.33 -34.34 -18.62
C ALA A 277 -0.24 -33.10 -17.91
N MET A 278 -0.63 -32.05 -18.65
CA MET A 278 -1.23 -30.84 -18.06
C MET A 278 -2.59 -31.14 -17.41
N ARG A 279 -3.42 -31.98 -18.05
CA ARG A 279 -4.71 -32.37 -17.46
C ARG A 279 -4.54 -33.16 -16.15
N ALA A 280 -3.56 -34.05 -16.09
CA ALA A 280 -3.21 -34.79 -14.89
C ALA A 280 -2.67 -33.87 -13.81
N SER A 281 -1.79 -32.95 -14.18
CA SER A 281 -1.24 -31.92 -13.28
C SER A 281 -2.32 -31.05 -12.66
N LEU A 282 -3.21 -30.48 -13.49
CA LEU A 282 -4.31 -29.65 -13.01
C LEU A 282 -5.24 -30.41 -12.05
N ARG A 283 -5.54 -31.68 -12.33
CA ARG A 283 -6.32 -32.50 -11.39
C ARG A 283 -5.62 -32.75 -10.08
N GLY A 284 -4.28 -32.89 -10.11
CA GLY A 284 -3.49 -33.13 -8.91
C GLY A 284 -3.26 -31.90 -8.04
N VAL A 285 -3.22 -30.69 -8.65
CA VAL A 285 -2.89 -29.46 -7.91
C VAL A 285 -4.06 -28.51 -7.72
N SER A 286 -5.16 -28.65 -8.45
CA SER A 286 -6.30 -27.73 -8.34
C SER A 286 -6.92 -27.73 -6.94
N GLU A 287 -7.08 -28.89 -6.32
CA GLU A 287 -7.65 -29.01 -4.98
C GLU A 287 -6.75 -28.34 -3.93
N PRO A 288 -5.44 -28.63 -3.83
CA PRO A 288 -4.55 -27.91 -2.93
C PRO A 288 -4.49 -26.39 -3.18
N ILE A 289 -4.45 -25.96 -4.45
CA ILE A 289 -4.38 -24.53 -4.80
C ILE A 289 -5.68 -23.82 -4.40
N LEU A 290 -6.85 -24.40 -4.71
CA LEU A 290 -8.15 -23.82 -4.33
C LEU A 290 -8.36 -23.83 -2.81
N ALA A 291 -7.92 -24.88 -2.12
CA ALA A 291 -8.00 -24.95 -0.66
C ALA A 291 -7.11 -23.87 -0.01
N SER A 292 -5.86 -23.75 -0.45
CA SER A 292 -4.94 -22.72 0.04
C SER A 292 -5.48 -21.32 -0.27
N GLY A 293 -5.79 -21.01 -1.53
CA GLY A 293 -6.31 -19.70 -1.90
C GLY A 293 -7.65 -19.38 -1.23
N GLY A 294 -8.51 -20.37 -1.07
CA GLY A 294 -9.78 -20.22 -0.33
C GLY A 294 -9.57 -19.88 1.14
N THR A 295 -8.61 -20.54 1.79
CA THR A 295 -8.24 -20.23 3.20
C THR A 295 -7.73 -18.80 3.33
N VAL A 296 -6.85 -18.37 2.42
CA VAL A 296 -6.33 -17.00 2.37
C VAL A 296 -7.47 -15.99 2.17
N ILE A 297 -8.34 -16.22 1.19
CA ILE A 297 -9.50 -15.35 0.93
C ILE A 297 -10.39 -15.24 2.17
N VAL A 298 -10.71 -16.35 2.84
CA VAL A 298 -11.52 -16.33 4.07
C VAL A 298 -10.82 -15.52 5.16
N ALA A 299 -9.52 -15.76 5.41
CA ALA A 299 -8.75 -15.03 6.43
C ALA A 299 -8.73 -13.52 6.14
N LEU A 300 -8.53 -13.12 4.88
CA LEU A 300 -8.56 -11.72 4.45
C LEU A 300 -9.96 -11.10 4.62
N LEU A 301 -11.02 -11.82 4.27
CA LEU A 301 -12.40 -11.33 4.44
C LEU A 301 -12.80 -11.18 5.91
N LEU A 302 -12.16 -11.89 6.85
CA LEU A 302 -12.37 -11.67 8.28
C LEU A 302 -11.88 -10.30 8.75
N LEU A 303 -11.04 -9.59 7.98
CA LEU A 303 -10.72 -8.18 8.23
C LEU A 303 -11.93 -7.26 8.11
N LEU A 304 -13.04 -7.69 7.52
CA LEU A 304 -14.31 -6.95 7.54
C LEU A 304 -14.87 -6.74 8.96
N PHE A 305 -14.46 -7.56 9.93
CA PHE A 305 -14.80 -7.39 11.34
C PHE A 305 -13.88 -6.40 12.09
N SER A 306 -12.90 -5.81 11.39
CA SER A 306 -12.05 -4.76 11.93
C SER A 306 -12.89 -3.53 12.32
N GLU A 307 -12.42 -2.76 13.29
CA GLU A 307 -12.95 -1.44 13.60
C GLU A 307 -12.42 -0.40 12.63
N LEU A 308 -11.12 -0.49 12.28
CA LEU A 308 -10.52 0.41 11.32
C LEU A 308 -11.04 0.17 9.90
N ASN A 309 -11.54 1.23 9.27
CA ASN A 309 -12.00 1.19 7.88
C ASN A 309 -10.88 0.84 6.89
N SER A 310 -9.63 1.23 7.18
CA SER A 310 -8.46 0.85 6.38
C SER A 310 -8.27 -0.68 6.36
N ASN A 311 -8.37 -1.34 7.51
CA ASN A 311 -8.28 -2.79 7.61
C ASN A 311 -9.49 -3.47 6.94
N LYS A 312 -10.72 -2.95 7.19
CA LYS A 312 -11.95 -3.43 6.51
C LYS A 312 -11.81 -3.42 5.00
N SER A 313 -11.21 -2.38 4.45
CA SER A 313 -11.03 -2.24 3.01
C SER A 313 -9.90 -3.10 2.47
N THR A 314 -8.81 -3.29 3.23
CA THR A 314 -7.68 -4.13 2.83
C THR A 314 -8.10 -5.60 2.65
N GLY A 315 -9.03 -6.11 3.44
CA GLY A 315 -9.54 -7.47 3.31
C GLY A 315 -10.07 -7.80 1.91
N PRO A 316 -11.12 -7.15 1.42
CA PRO A 316 -11.63 -7.35 0.07
C PRO A 316 -10.61 -7.04 -1.03
N VAL A 317 -9.80 -5.97 -0.89
CA VAL A 317 -8.75 -5.61 -1.84
C VAL A 317 -7.78 -6.77 -2.05
N ALA A 318 -7.26 -7.32 -0.97
CA ALA A 318 -6.33 -8.44 -1.01
C ALA A 318 -7.01 -9.75 -1.44
N ALA A 319 -8.26 -10.00 -1.03
CA ALA A 319 -9.03 -11.18 -1.44
C ALA A 319 -9.27 -11.22 -2.96
N PHE A 320 -9.60 -10.10 -3.59
CA PHE A 320 -9.67 -10.01 -5.06
C PHE A 320 -8.33 -10.20 -5.73
N GLY A 321 -7.24 -9.78 -5.08
CA GLY A 321 -5.87 -10.08 -5.51
C GLY A 321 -5.59 -11.59 -5.60
N ILE A 322 -5.90 -12.33 -4.52
CA ILE A 322 -5.76 -13.79 -4.49
C ILE A 322 -6.67 -14.47 -5.52
N LEU A 323 -7.92 -14.00 -5.66
CA LEU A 323 -8.84 -14.54 -6.66
C LEU A 323 -8.28 -14.37 -8.09
N ALA A 324 -7.74 -13.20 -8.41
CA ALA A 324 -7.09 -12.95 -9.70
C ALA A 324 -5.87 -13.86 -9.91
N ALA A 325 -5.05 -14.07 -8.87
CA ALA A 325 -3.92 -14.99 -8.90
C ALA A 325 -4.35 -16.44 -9.15
N LEU A 326 -5.42 -16.91 -8.48
CA LEU A 326 -6.02 -18.24 -8.73
C LEU A 326 -6.48 -18.38 -10.18
N LEU A 327 -7.24 -17.41 -10.68
CA LEU A 327 -7.78 -17.44 -12.04
C LEU A 327 -6.67 -17.51 -13.09
N THR A 328 -5.63 -16.66 -12.97
CA THR A 328 -4.51 -16.66 -13.92
C THR A 328 -3.68 -17.94 -13.83
N SER A 329 -3.40 -18.43 -12.63
CA SER A 329 -2.60 -19.63 -12.41
C SER A 329 -3.29 -20.92 -12.87
N LEU A 330 -4.62 -20.98 -12.81
CA LEU A 330 -5.39 -22.15 -13.22
C LEU A 330 -5.89 -22.09 -14.69
N THR A 331 -5.80 -20.94 -15.35
CA THR A 331 -6.29 -20.79 -16.74
C THR A 331 -5.21 -20.33 -17.71
N PHE A 332 -4.60 -19.15 -17.47
CA PHE A 332 -3.60 -18.57 -18.37
C PHE A 332 -2.29 -19.36 -18.37
N LEU A 333 -1.75 -19.64 -17.20
CA LEU A 333 -0.46 -20.33 -17.07
C LEU A 333 -0.48 -21.74 -17.67
N PRO A 334 -1.49 -22.62 -17.43
CA PRO A 334 -1.60 -23.91 -18.09
C PRO A 334 -1.68 -23.80 -19.61
N ALA A 335 -2.46 -22.84 -20.11
CA ALA A 335 -2.56 -22.60 -21.55
C ALA A 335 -1.19 -22.21 -22.13
N LEU A 336 -0.47 -21.28 -21.48
CA LEU A 336 0.83 -20.83 -21.94
C LEU A 336 1.89 -21.94 -21.90
N LEU A 337 1.90 -22.79 -20.87
CA LEU A 337 2.81 -23.93 -20.72
C LEU A 337 2.55 -25.03 -21.75
N THR A 338 1.35 -25.13 -22.32
CA THR A 338 0.99 -26.15 -23.31
C THR A 338 1.19 -25.72 -24.76
N VAL A 339 1.57 -24.46 -25.00
CA VAL A 339 1.88 -23.97 -26.36
C VAL A 339 3.13 -24.69 -26.90
N PRO A 340 3.05 -25.41 -28.02
CA PRO A 340 4.21 -26.07 -28.60
C PRO A 340 5.18 -25.09 -29.22
N SER A 341 6.47 -25.46 -29.30
CA SER A 341 7.52 -24.57 -29.81
C SER A 341 7.26 -24.05 -31.23
N VAL A 342 6.62 -24.86 -32.08
CA VAL A 342 6.24 -24.44 -33.44
C VAL A 342 5.18 -23.35 -33.48
N ALA A 343 4.40 -23.19 -32.41
CA ALA A 343 3.39 -22.14 -32.30
C ALA A 343 3.90 -20.88 -31.56
N LEU A 344 5.12 -20.90 -31.00
CA LEU A 344 5.71 -19.74 -30.33
C LEU A 344 5.75 -18.46 -31.19
N PRO A 345 6.07 -18.55 -32.51
CA PRO A 345 6.04 -17.36 -33.37
C PRO A 345 4.65 -16.73 -33.54
N LEU A 346 3.57 -17.46 -33.18
CA LEU A 346 2.20 -16.93 -33.22
C LEU A 346 1.83 -16.11 -31.98
N LEU A 347 2.55 -16.25 -30.86
CA LEU A 347 2.24 -15.54 -29.63
C LEU A 347 2.37 -14.01 -29.76
N PRO A 348 3.47 -13.44 -30.32
CA PRO A 348 3.59 -11.99 -30.46
C PRO A 348 2.52 -11.37 -31.38
N PRO A 349 2.18 -11.92 -32.57
CA PRO A 349 1.07 -11.40 -33.37
C PRO A 349 -0.30 -11.52 -32.67
N ILE A 350 -0.55 -12.65 -31.96
CA ILE A 350 -1.79 -12.83 -31.18
C ILE A 350 -1.88 -11.75 -30.09
N ALA A 351 -0.80 -11.51 -29.34
CA ALA A 351 -0.74 -10.46 -28.35
C ALA A 351 -0.97 -9.07 -28.97
N SER A 352 -0.27 -8.77 -30.06
CA SER A 352 -0.41 -7.48 -30.78
C SER A 352 -1.83 -7.26 -31.29
N PHE A 353 -2.47 -8.28 -31.85
CA PHE A 353 -3.84 -8.20 -32.30
C PHE A 353 -4.83 -7.99 -31.16
N ALA A 354 -4.67 -8.74 -30.07
CA ALA A 354 -5.49 -8.59 -28.87
C ALA A 354 -5.38 -7.18 -28.27
N ILE A 355 -4.15 -6.65 -28.16
CA ILE A 355 -3.88 -5.30 -27.66
C ILE A 355 -4.53 -4.24 -28.58
N TRP A 356 -4.32 -4.34 -29.89
CA TRP A 356 -4.91 -3.42 -30.85
C TRP A 356 -6.44 -3.46 -30.80
N PHE A 357 -7.05 -4.64 -30.75
CA PHE A 357 -8.49 -4.80 -30.71
C PHE A 357 -9.10 -4.20 -29.44
N ALA A 358 -8.45 -4.39 -28.29
CA ALA A 358 -8.88 -3.82 -27.02
C ALA A 358 -8.76 -2.29 -27.02
N VAL A 359 -7.63 -1.74 -27.48
CA VAL A 359 -7.41 -0.28 -27.56
C VAL A 359 -8.44 0.36 -28.49
N LYS A 360 -8.71 -0.26 -29.65
CA LYS A 360 -9.74 0.21 -30.58
C LYS A 360 -11.14 0.14 -29.97
N GLY A 361 -11.46 -0.95 -29.27
CA GLY A 361 -12.75 -1.13 -28.59
C GLY A 361 -12.99 -0.05 -27.53
N ILE A 362 -12.00 0.21 -26.69
CA ILE A 362 -12.05 1.27 -25.66
C ILE A 362 -12.19 2.65 -26.29
N ALA A 363 -11.37 2.97 -27.31
CA ALA A 363 -11.44 4.26 -27.99
C ALA A 363 -12.83 4.52 -28.57
N ASN A 364 -13.48 3.51 -29.15
CA ASN A 364 -14.83 3.64 -29.69
C ASN A 364 -15.93 3.74 -28.62
N LEU A 365 -15.69 3.23 -27.39
CA LEU A 365 -16.64 3.35 -26.28
C LEU A 365 -16.70 4.77 -25.67
N PHE A 366 -15.58 5.50 -25.72
CA PHE A 366 -15.46 6.83 -25.12
C PHE A 366 -15.49 7.98 -26.13
N SER A 367 -15.60 7.69 -27.42
CA SER A 367 -15.68 8.69 -28.49
C SER A 367 -16.98 8.59 -29.24
N SER A 368 -17.65 9.73 -29.44
CA SER A 368 -18.84 9.84 -30.29
C SER A 368 -18.51 9.69 -31.79
N SER A 369 -17.24 9.63 -32.15
CA SER A 369 -16.73 9.36 -33.52
C SER A 369 -15.86 8.12 -33.53
N THR A 370 -15.92 7.31 -34.60
CA THR A 370 -15.06 6.14 -34.78
C THR A 370 -13.59 6.53 -34.78
N VAL A 371 -12.86 6.17 -33.69
CA VAL A 371 -11.44 6.47 -33.57
C VAL A 371 -10.65 5.48 -34.43
N ASN A 372 -9.88 5.98 -35.37
CA ASN A 372 -9.03 5.17 -36.23
C ASN A 372 -7.69 4.88 -35.53
N VAL A 373 -7.63 3.78 -34.74
CA VAL A 373 -6.39 3.31 -34.12
C VAL A 373 -5.59 2.54 -35.17
N ALA A 374 -4.43 3.09 -35.56
CA ALA A 374 -3.56 2.44 -36.53
C ALA A 374 -3.07 1.07 -36.04
N ALA A 375 -3.35 0.02 -36.77
CA ALA A 375 -2.93 -1.34 -36.42
C ALA A 375 -1.43 -1.60 -36.72
N GLY A 376 -0.89 -0.85 -37.69
CA GLY A 376 0.47 -1.06 -38.21
C GLY A 376 1.58 -1.16 -37.14
N PRO A 377 1.71 -0.21 -36.21
CA PRO A 377 2.76 -0.27 -35.18
C PRO A 377 2.69 -1.52 -34.30
N PHE A 378 1.49 -1.95 -33.93
CA PHE A 378 1.30 -3.16 -33.10
C PHE A 378 1.75 -4.43 -33.84
N PHE A 379 1.34 -4.57 -35.12
CA PHE A 379 1.73 -5.72 -35.93
C PHE A 379 3.19 -5.68 -36.35
N ALA A 380 3.79 -4.50 -36.55
CA ALA A 380 5.21 -4.39 -36.86
C ALA A 380 6.07 -4.90 -35.70
N VAL A 381 5.78 -4.50 -34.46
CA VAL A 381 6.50 -4.97 -33.27
C VAL A 381 6.27 -6.47 -33.07
N GLY A 382 5.03 -6.95 -33.12
CA GLY A 382 4.72 -8.37 -32.98
C GLY A 382 5.36 -9.21 -34.10
N GLY A 383 5.36 -8.73 -35.32
CA GLY A 383 6.02 -9.36 -36.46
C GLY A 383 7.54 -9.44 -36.32
N LEU A 384 8.18 -8.35 -35.88
CA LEU A 384 9.62 -8.32 -35.63
C LEU A 384 10.02 -9.34 -34.54
N ILE A 385 9.29 -9.38 -33.43
CA ILE A 385 9.55 -10.36 -32.35
C ILE A 385 9.35 -11.80 -32.89
N SER A 386 8.34 -12.05 -33.73
CA SER A 386 8.12 -13.35 -34.34
C SER A 386 9.28 -13.77 -35.25
N VAL A 387 9.80 -12.84 -36.06
CA VAL A 387 10.96 -13.08 -36.91
C VAL A 387 12.19 -13.42 -36.07
N ILE A 388 12.43 -12.71 -34.96
CA ILE A 388 13.53 -12.99 -34.04
C ILE A 388 13.38 -14.43 -33.45
N ILE A 389 12.16 -14.81 -33.05
CA ILE A 389 11.90 -16.16 -32.53
C ILE A 389 12.12 -17.20 -33.63
N ILE A 390 11.63 -16.99 -34.85
CA ILE A 390 11.81 -17.92 -35.98
C ILE A 390 13.30 -18.07 -36.31
N VAL A 391 14.04 -16.97 -36.42
CA VAL A 391 15.47 -16.99 -36.68
C VAL A 391 16.20 -17.72 -35.53
N GLY A 392 15.85 -17.44 -34.28
CA GLY A 392 16.39 -18.16 -33.12
C GLY A 392 16.14 -19.67 -33.19
N LEU A 393 14.93 -20.10 -33.57
CA LEU A 393 14.58 -21.51 -33.75
C LEU A 393 15.35 -22.15 -34.93
N ILE A 394 15.54 -21.42 -36.03
CA ILE A 394 16.31 -21.90 -37.19
C ILE A 394 17.79 -22.03 -36.84
N VAL A 395 18.40 -20.99 -36.25
CA VAL A 395 19.81 -21.01 -35.82
C VAL A 395 20.05 -22.13 -34.82
N PHE A 396 19.14 -22.28 -33.87
CA PHE A 396 19.17 -23.37 -32.91
C PHE A 396 19.05 -24.75 -33.58
N GLY A 397 18.18 -24.91 -34.58
CA GLY A 397 18.07 -26.10 -35.38
C GLY A 397 19.36 -26.43 -36.16
N ILE A 398 19.97 -25.43 -36.80
CA ILE A 398 21.22 -25.57 -37.56
C ILE A 398 22.41 -25.92 -36.65
N LEU A 399 22.57 -25.24 -35.53
CA LEU A 399 23.63 -25.51 -34.54
C LEU A 399 23.55 -26.95 -34.03
N ARG A 400 22.38 -27.52 -34.03
CA ARG A 400 22.08 -28.85 -33.57
C ARG A 400 22.36 -29.93 -34.59
N VAL A 401 22.05 -29.70 -35.86
CA VAL A 401 22.39 -30.62 -36.95
C VAL A 401 23.91 -30.84 -37.00
N ARG A 402 24.73 -29.84 -36.61
CA ARG A 402 26.18 -29.93 -36.54
C ARG A 402 26.74 -30.75 -35.36
N ARG A 403 25.90 -31.06 -34.34
CA ARG A 403 26.28 -31.87 -33.16
C ARG A 403 25.20 -32.88 -32.80
N PRO A 404 25.06 -33.94 -33.56
CA PRO A 404 24.00 -34.94 -33.35
C PRO A 404 24.08 -35.67 -32.01
N ASP A 405 25.31 -35.78 -31.44
CA ASP A 405 25.56 -36.51 -30.19
C ASP A 405 25.42 -35.65 -28.92
N ALA A 406 25.19 -34.37 -29.07
CA ALA A 406 25.09 -33.46 -27.94
C ALA A 406 23.69 -33.57 -27.27
N GLY A 407 23.53 -34.54 -26.39
CA GLY A 407 22.58 -34.52 -25.26
C GLY A 407 21.08 -34.43 -25.56
N PRO A 408 20.31 -33.88 -24.67
CA PRO A 408 18.87 -34.15 -24.43
C PRO A 408 17.89 -33.69 -25.51
N PHE A 409 18.32 -33.35 -26.70
CA PHE A 409 17.47 -32.81 -27.76
C PHE A 409 17.28 -33.80 -28.91
N ASN A 410 16.25 -34.55 -28.91
CA ASN A 410 15.85 -35.39 -30.05
C ASN A 410 14.99 -34.57 -31.01
N VAL A 411 15.33 -34.54 -32.32
CA VAL A 411 14.61 -33.79 -33.37
C VAL A 411 13.12 -34.14 -33.44
N ASN A 412 12.77 -35.37 -33.14
CA ASN A 412 11.39 -35.82 -33.11
C ASN A 412 10.54 -35.25 -31.95
N ARG A 413 11.17 -34.55 -30.99
CA ARG A 413 10.50 -33.92 -29.86
C ARG A 413 10.38 -32.39 -29.98
N PHE A 414 10.87 -31.79 -31.05
CA PHE A 414 10.92 -30.34 -31.24
C PHE A 414 9.54 -29.64 -31.26
N PRO A 415 8.43 -30.26 -31.72
CA PRO A 415 7.12 -29.60 -31.65
C PRO A 415 6.48 -29.58 -30.25
N SER A 416 7.13 -30.16 -29.22
CA SER A 416 6.51 -30.28 -27.90
C SER A 416 6.68 -29.02 -27.03
N ALA A 417 5.72 -28.77 -26.15
CA ALA A 417 5.80 -27.69 -25.15
C ALA A 417 6.89 -27.90 -24.07
N ARG A 418 7.67 -28.95 -24.15
CA ARG A 418 8.81 -29.25 -23.27
C ARG A 418 9.96 -28.23 -23.43
N TRP A 419 9.92 -27.38 -24.45
CA TRP A 419 10.90 -26.30 -24.69
C TRP A 419 11.09 -25.36 -23.49
N ALA A 420 10.03 -25.09 -22.75
CA ALA A 420 10.06 -24.19 -21.59
C ALA A 420 11.04 -24.68 -20.49
N PHE A 421 11.27 -25.99 -20.39
CA PHE A 421 12.16 -26.61 -19.42
C PHE A 421 13.63 -26.69 -19.88
N TRP A 422 13.98 -26.13 -21.06
CA TRP A 422 15.38 -26.13 -21.50
C TRP A 422 16.28 -25.40 -20.48
N PRO A 423 17.49 -25.92 -20.17
CA PRO A 423 18.19 -27.08 -20.75
C PRO A 423 17.83 -28.43 -20.13
N GLN A 424 17.07 -28.48 -19.05
CA GLN A 424 16.68 -29.71 -18.33
C GLN A 424 15.31 -30.21 -18.78
N THR A 425 15.14 -30.49 -20.09
CA THR A 425 13.85 -30.96 -20.62
C THR A 425 13.48 -32.33 -20.05
N PRO A 426 12.26 -32.50 -19.46
CA PRO A 426 11.77 -33.79 -18.97
C PRO A 426 11.69 -34.80 -20.11
N ARG A 427 12.20 -35.99 -19.90
CA ARG A 427 12.08 -37.12 -20.86
C ARG A 427 10.89 -37.98 -20.46
N PHE A 428 10.19 -38.54 -21.45
CA PHE A 428 9.25 -39.60 -21.22
C PHE A 428 10.07 -40.89 -20.98
N ASP A 429 10.24 -41.24 -19.71
CA ASP A 429 11.00 -42.40 -19.29
C ASP A 429 10.51 -42.82 -17.91
N HIS A 430 10.11 -44.07 -17.73
CA HIS A 430 9.62 -44.60 -16.46
C HIS A 430 10.75 -44.81 -15.42
N ALA A 431 11.96 -44.37 -15.71
CA ALA A 431 13.12 -44.56 -14.87
C ALA A 431 13.23 -43.52 -13.77
N ASP A 432 13.18 -44.01 -12.56
CA ASP A 432 13.70 -43.48 -11.30
C ASP A 432 13.29 -42.04 -10.90
N ASN A 433 12.16 -41.95 -10.22
CA ASN A 433 11.71 -40.79 -9.45
C ASN A 433 12.49 -40.64 -8.11
N ARG A 434 13.79 -40.98 -8.08
CA ARG A 434 14.60 -40.83 -6.87
C ARG A 434 15.04 -39.39 -6.68
N LEU A 435 14.71 -38.84 -5.50
CA LEU A 435 15.29 -37.59 -5.05
C LEU A 435 16.82 -37.63 -5.22
N SER A 436 17.39 -36.79 -6.07
CA SER A 436 18.80 -36.72 -6.33
C SER A 436 19.42 -35.38 -5.85
N GLY A 437 20.71 -35.39 -5.52
CA GLY A 437 21.45 -34.17 -5.19
C GLY A 437 21.24 -33.65 -3.77
N THR A 438 21.26 -32.32 -3.61
CA THR A 438 21.24 -31.64 -2.30
C THR A 438 19.95 -31.91 -1.53
N TRP A 439 18.81 -31.95 -2.20
CA TRP A 439 17.51 -32.22 -1.56
C TRP A 439 17.40 -33.62 -0.99
N SER A 440 18.00 -34.63 -1.65
CA SER A 440 18.07 -36.00 -1.12
C SER A 440 18.87 -36.05 0.19
N ARG A 441 19.99 -35.29 0.28
CA ARG A 441 20.81 -35.21 1.51
C ARG A 441 20.05 -34.52 2.64
N ILE A 442 19.35 -33.41 2.35
CA ILE A 442 18.53 -32.69 3.34
C ILE A 442 17.41 -33.60 3.84
N ALA A 443 16.63 -34.19 2.95
CA ALA A 443 15.52 -35.08 3.30
C ALA A 443 16.00 -36.30 4.10
N GLY A 444 17.11 -36.92 3.67
CA GLY A 444 17.75 -38.02 4.41
C GLY A 444 18.28 -37.62 5.77
N GLY A 445 18.83 -36.41 5.91
CA GLY A 445 19.26 -35.84 7.19
C GLY A 445 18.12 -35.60 8.17
N VAL A 446 17.05 -34.98 7.67
CA VAL A 446 15.81 -34.73 8.44
C VAL A 446 15.18 -36.05 8.87
N GLY A 447 15.04 -37.01 7.95
CA GLY A 447 14.45 -38.33 8.26
C GLY A 447 15.23 -39.11 9.30
N LYS A 448 16.56 -39.09 9.25
CA LYS A 448 17.43 -39.80 10.21
C LYS A 448 17.46 -39.16 11.60
N LYS A 449 17.31 -37.84 11.71
CA LYS A 449 17.45 -37.08 12.97
C LYS A 449 16.25 -36.18 13.22
N SER A 450 15.04 -36.61 12.91
CA SER A 450 13.81 -35.82 12.97
C SER A 450 13.58 -35.13 14.31
N ARG A 451 13.85 -35.85 15.43
CA ARG A 451 13.72 -35.28 16.79
C ARG A 451 14.70 -34.12 17.04
N LEU A 452 15.96 -34.28 16.61
CA LEU A 452 16.98 -33.26 16.79
C LEU A 452 16.64 -32.02 15.95
N VAL A 453 16.22 -32.22 14.68
CA VAL A 453 15.84 -31.14 13.78
C VAL A 453 14.66 -30.37 14.36
N TRP A 454 13.61 -31.08 14.83
CA TRP A 454 12.45 -30.43 15.43
C TRP A 454 12.85 -29.60 16.66
N ILE A 455 13.64 -30.15 17.58
CA ILE A 455 14.08 -29.45 18.82
C ILE A 455 14.91 -28.22 18.45
N LEU A 456 15.90 -28.35 17.55
CA LEU A 456 16.76 -27.24 17.16
C LEU A 456 15.96 -26.12 16.47
N THR A 457 15.01 -26.47 15.60
CA THR A 457 14.15 -25.48 14.94
C THR A 457 13.27 -24.76 15.95
N THR A 458 12.67 -25.49 16.88
CA THR A 458 11.83 -24.88 17.94
C THR A 458 12.66 -23.95 18.84
N VAL A 459 13.87 -24.37 19.23
CA VAL A 459 14.77 -23.53 20.04
C VAL A 459 15.19 -22.28 19.24
N LEU A 460 15.55 -22.42 17.96
CA LEU A 460 15.90 -21.29 17.11
C LEU A 460 14.75 -20.29 17.00
N LEU A 461 13.54 -20.76 16.70
CA LEU A 461 12.34 -19.92 16.66
C LEU A 461 12.04 -19.28 18.01
N GLY A 462 12.25 -20.01 19.10
CA GLY A 462 12.13 -19.48 20.46
C GLY A 462 13.13 -18.36 20.76
N ILE A 463 14.38 -18.48 20.30
CA ILE A 463 15.38 -17.41 20.43
C ILE A 463 14.96 -16.19 19.61
N MET A 464 14.51 -16.39 18.36
CA MET A 464 14.00 -15.28 17.53
C MET A 464 12.80 -14.59 18.19
N ALA A 465 11.92 -15.34 18.85
CA ALA A 465 10.77 -14.83 19.59
C ALA A 465 11.14 -13.90 20.74
N LEU A 466 12.36 -14.01 21.32
CA LEU A 466 12.82 -13.09 22.38
C LEU A 466 12.90 -11.63 21.92
N GLY A 467 13.09 -11.39 20.64
CA GLY A 467 13.03 -10.03 20.08
C GLY A 467 11.66 -9.35 20.22
N LEU A 468 10.58 -10.11 20.52
CA LEU A 468 9.25 -9.56 20.77
C LEU A 468 9.23 -8.56 21.95
N PHE A 469 10.15 -8.69 22.91
CA PHE A 469 10.30 -7.70 23.98
C PHE A 469 10.76 -6.31 23.50
N GLN A 470 11.29 -6.21 22.28
CA GLN A 470 11.68 -4.95 21.64
C GLN A 470 10.61 -4.41 20.71
N LEU A 471 9.50 -5.15 20.50
CA LEU A 471 8.41 -4.74 19.62
C LEU A 471 7.64 -3.57 20.24
N ASP A 472 7.71 -2.41 19.59
CA ASP A 472 6.90 -1.24 19.92
C ASP A 472 5.89 -0.93 18.80
N ALA A 473 4.78 -1.68 18.79
CA ALA A 473 3.69 -1.53 17.83
C ALA A 473 2.58 -0.59 18.36
N ASN A 474 2.99 0.50 19.02
CA ASN A 474 2.08 1.55 19.49
C ASN A 474 1.86 2.67 18.47
N GLY A 475 2.38 2.51 17.27
CA GLY A 475 2.36 3.49 16.20
C GLY A 475 3.66 4.29 16.14
N ILE A 476 3.96 4.80 14.96
CA ILE A 476 5.13 5.64 14.69
C ILE A 476 4.64 7.06 14.54
N SER A 477 5.39 8.04 15.09
CA SER A 477 5.11 9.43 14.80
C SER A 477 5.20 9.68 13.28
N GLN A 478 4.41 10.60 12.74
CA GLN A 478 4.49 10.90 11.30
C GLN A 478 5.89 11.38 10.92
N SER A 479 6.57 12.10 11.80
CA SER A 479 7.94 12.55 11.61
C SER A 479 8.95 11.40 11.54
N ASP A 480 8.76 10.32 12.31
CA ASP A 480 9.61 9.13 12.32
C ASP A 480 9.26 8.11 11.21
N SER A 481 8.13 8.28 10.52
CA SER A 481 7.71 7.43 9.39
C SER A 481 8.59 7.59 8.15
N PHE A 482 9.39 8.66 8.10
CA PHE A 482 10.29 8.92 6.98
C PHE A 482 11.71 8.41 7.28
N THR A 483 12.24 7.55 6.44
CA THR A 483 13.64 7.08 6.52
C THR A 483 14.66 8.19 6.21
N LYS A 484 14.25 9.19 5.42
CA LYS A 484 15.01 10.43 5.17
C LYS A 484 14.21 11.59 5.73
N LYS A 485 14.86 12.47 6.48
CA LYS A 485 14.23 13.70 7.00
C LYS A 485 13.76 14.56 5.82
N THR A 486 12.46 14.59 5.59
CA THR A 486 11.81 15.45 4.60
C THR A 486 11.83 16.91 5.06
N ASP A 487 11.45 17.83 4.18
CA ASP A 487 11.40 19.25 4.52
C ASP A 487 10.37 19.53 5.63
N SER A 488 9.22 18.84 5.57
CA SER A 488 8.19 18.96 6.61
C SER A 488 8.67 18.49 7.99
N VAL A 489 9.46 17.42 8.06
CA VAL A 489 10.03 16.91 9.33
C VAL A 489 11.06 17.88 9.90
N LYS A 490 11.92 18.48 9.04
CA LYS A 490 12.85 19.54 9.47
C LYS A 490 12.08 20.76 10.00
N GLY A 491 11.05 21.18 9.25
CA GLY A 491 10.19 22.29 9.63
C GLY A 491 9.47 22.05 10.95
N GLN A 492 9.04 20.82 11.23
CA GLN A 492 8.44 20.46 12.53
C GLN A 492 9.44 20.62 13.68
N THR A 493 10.71 20.27 13.46
CA THR A 493 11.77 20.47 14.47
C THR A 493 11.98 21.96 14.74
N VAL A 494 12.12 22.77 13.68
CA VAL A 494 12.29 24.23 13.81
C VAL A 494 11.05 24.88 14.43
N LEU A 495 9.85 24.42 14.07
CA LEU A 495 8.61 24.90 14.69
C LEU A 495 8.62 24.68 16.21
N ALA A 496 9.03 23.49 16.66
CA ALA A 496 9.07 23.15 18.08
C ALA A 496 10.14 23.95 18.89
N GLU A 497 11.17 24.49 18.22
CA GLU A 497 12.19 25.32 18.86
C GLU A 497 11.68 26.73 19.17
N HIS A 498 10.75 27.28 18.38
CA HIS A 498 10.31 28.68 18.47
C HIS A 498 8.84 28.85 18.86
N PHE A 499 8.02 27.79 18.71
CA PHE A 499 6.58 27.79 19.01
C PHE A 499 6.24 26.56 19.87
N PRO A 500 5.11 26.55 20.59
CA PRO A 500 4.62 25.31 21.19
C PRO A 500 4.57 24.19 20.12
N ALA A 501 5.11 23.02 20.43
CA ALA A 501 5.30 21.96 19.43
C ALA A 501 3.99 21.45 18.80
N GLY A 502 2.85 21.65 19.47
CA GLY A 502 1.50 21.39 18.95
C GLY A 502 0.89 22.51 18.10
N SER A 503 1.65 23.59 17.84
CA SER A 503 1.14 24.71 17.03
C SER A 503 0.75 24.27 15.63
N GLY A 504 -0.40 24.74 15.14
CA GLY A 504 -0.96 24.34 13.84
C GLY A 504 -1.69 23.01 13.80
N SER A 505 -1.72 22.27 14.92
CA SER A 505 -2.46 21.01 15.07
C SER A 505 -3.15 20.95 16.44
N PRO A 506 -4.07 21.88 16.75
CA PRO A 506 -4.71 21.92 18.05
C PRO A 506 -5.55 20.68 18.32
N ALA A 507 -5.73 20.33 19.58
CA ALA A 507 -6.82 19.49 20.00
C ALA A 507 -8.12 20.32 19.89
N VAL A 508 -9.13 19.74 19.24
CA VAL A 508 -10.42 20.40 19.01
C VAL A 508 -11.42 19.89 20.04
N ILE A 509 -11.98 20.78 20.85
CA ILE A 509 -12.99 20.43 21.83
C ILE A 509 -14.32 21.04 21.39
N ILE A 510 -15.36 20.22 21.30
CA ILE A 510 -16.73 20.68 21.03
C ILE A 510 -17.57 20.40 22.27
N THR A 511 -18.22 21.45 22.76
CA THR A 511 -19.00 21.42 23.99
C THR A 511 -20.26 22.28 23.85
N PRO A 512 -21.36 21.97 24.57
CA PRO A 512 -22.53 22.84 24.63
C PRO A 512 -22.17 24.28 25.08
N GLU A 513 -22.89 25.25 24.51
CA GLU A 513 -22.71 26.68 24.81
C GLU A 513 -22.83 27.01 26.31
N THR A 514 -23.67 26.27 27.03
CA THR A 514 -23.93 26.48 28.46
C THR A 514 -22.69 26.33 29.34
N ASP A 515 -21.79 25.40 28.95
CA ASP A 515 -20.68 24.98 29.83
C ASP A 515 -19.29 25.27 29.25
N TRP A 516 -19.21 25.93 28.10
CA TRP A 516 -17.94 26.11 27.37
C TRP A 516 -16.85 26.79 28.20
N GLN A 517 -17.22 27.78 29.09
CA GLN A 517 -16.24 28.48 29.93
C GLN A 517 -15.63 27.56 30.99
N GLN A 518 -16.45 26.66 31.57
CA GLN A 518 -15.98 25.68 32.55
C GLN A 518 -15.09 24.65 31.88
N VAL A 519 -15.52 24.15 30.71
CA VAL A 519 -14.71 23.23 29.89
C VAL A 519 -13.38 23.87 29.48
N ALA A 520 -13.40 25.12 29.00
CA ALA A 520 -12.17 25.86 28.66
C ALA A 520 -11.23 26.02 29.86
N ALA A 521 -11.77 26.27 31.05
CA ALA A 521 -10.97 26.41 32.28
C ALA A 521 -10.30 25.07 32.66
N VAL A 522 -11.04 23.96 32.59
CA VAL A 522 -10.50 22.63 32.89
C VAL A 522 -9.45 22.22 31.86
N VAL A 523 -9.68 22.46 30.56
CA VAL A 523 -8.70 22.18 29.47
C VAL A 523 -7.44 23.02 29.67
N LYS A 524 -7.56 24.31 30.01
CA LYS A 524 -6.41 25.20 30.27
C LYS A 524 -5.59 24.78 31.47
N ALA A 525 -6.22 24.12 32.45
CA ALA A 525 -5.54 23.65 33.66
C ALA A 525 -4.69 22.40 33.44
N ASP A 526 -4.89 21.66 32.33
CA ASP A 526 -4.08 20.47 32.04
C ASP A 526 -2.61 20.88 31.75
N PRO A 527 -1.63 20.22 32.39
CA PRO A 527 -0.21 20.56 32.23
C PRO A 527 0.32 20.40 30.79
N GLY A 528 -0.33 19.58 29.94
CA GLY A 528 0.02 19.36 28.54
C GLY A 528 -0.56 20.41 27.59
N VAL A 529 -1.39 21.33 28.05
CA VAL A 529 -2.00 22.39 27.25
C VAL A 529 -1.21 23.69 27.39
N ALA A 530 -0.89 24.33 26.27
CA ALA A 530 -0.20 25.64 26.22
C ALA A 530 -1.20 26.78 26.19
N ALA A 531 -2.27 26.69 25.38
CA ALA A 531 -3.29 27.73 25.23
C ALA A 531 -4.63 27.12 24.86
N VAL A 532 -5.72 27.81 25.20
CA VAL A 532 -7.09 27.45 24.79
C VAL A 532 -7.76 28.70 24.24
N VAL A 533 -8.28 28.64 23.04
CA VAL A 533 -8.92 29.75 22.34
C VAL A 533 -10.29 29.29 21.81
N PRO A 534 -11.39 30.00 22.12
CA PRO A 534 -12.67 29.72 21.52
C PRO A 534 -12.68 30.14 20.04
N TYR A 535 -13.28 29.32 19.18
CA TYR A 535 -13.42 29.64 17.77
C TYR A 535 -14.49 30.73 17.56
N THR A 536 -14.09 31.84 16.94
CA THR A 536 -14.95 33.01 16.72
C THR A 536 -15.51 33.13 15.31
N GLY A 537 -15.27 32.14 14.46
CA GLY A 537 -15.63 32.17 13.03
C GLY A 537 -14.54 32.71 12.12
N ILE A 538 -13.41 33.13 12.65
CA ILE A 538 -12.23 33.61 11.91
C ILE A 538 -11.15 32.53 11.99
N THR A 539 -10.72 32.02 10.86
CA THR A 539 -9.75 30.90 10.77
C THR A 539 -8.32 31.31 11.16
N GLN A 540 -8.02 32.62 11.19
CA GLN A 540 -6.78 33.19 11.73
C GLN A 540 -7.15 34.44 12.52
N PRO A 541 -6.94 34.46 13.84
CA PRO A 541 -7.08 35.72 14.59
C PRO A 541 -5.97 36.65 14.11
N ASP A 542 -6.34 37.73 13.44
CA ASP A 542 -5.47 38.88 13.24
C ASP A 542 -5.25 39.49 14.65
N PRO A 543 -4.02 39.50 15.16
CA PRO A 543 -3.76 40.06 16.47
C PRO A 543 -4.07 41.57 16.55
N THR A 544 -4.29 42.24 15.42
CA THR A 544 -4.71 43.66 15.34
C THR A 544 -6.23 43.84 15.31
N LEU A 545 -6.99 42.79 14.98
CA LEU A 545 -8.44 42.79 15.04
C LEU A 545 -8.86 42.21 16.41
N GLN A 546 -9.36 43.05 17.28
CA GLN A 546 -10.15 42.60 18.43
C GLN A 546 -11.42 41.93 17.87
N GLY A 547 -11.34 40.62 17.68
CA GLY A 547 -12.49 39.80 17.26
C GLY A 547 -13.59 39.85 18.33
N PRO A 548 -14.82 39.49 17.99
CA PRO A 548 -15.88 39.43 18.97
C PRO A 548 -15.47 38.49 20.12
N ASP A 549 -15.57 38.96 21.35
CA ASP A 549 -15.28 38.18 22.58
C ASP A 549 -16.21 36.96 22.74
N LYS A 550 -17.14 36.77 21.81
CA LYS A 550 -18.11 35.65 21.82
C LYS A 550 -17.72 34.56 20.84
N PRO A 551 -17.73 33.30 21.31
CA PRO A 551 -17.51 32.14 20.43
C PRO A 551 -18.62 32.05 19.37
N LYS A 552 -18.27 31.51 18.21
CA LYS A 552 -19.27 31.07 17.21
C LYS A 552 -20.03 29.89 17.77
N VAL A 553 -21.37 30.01 17.79
CA VAL A 553 -22.27 28.93 18.22
C VAL A 553 -22.89 28.30 17.00
N VAL A 554 -22.83 26.96 16.90
CA VAL A 554 -23.43 26.16 15.85
C VAL A 554 -24.19 25.00 16.48
N ASP A 555 -25.47 24.90 16.19
CA ASP A 555 -26.36 23.88 16.75
C ASP A 555 -26.25 23.76 18.28
N GLY A 556 -26.12 24.92 18.98
CA GLY A 556 -25.98 25.00 20.44
C GLY A 556 -24.64 24.59 20.99
N ASN A 557 -23.64 24.37 20.14
CA ASN A 557 -22.28 23.98 20.52
C ASN A 557 -21.28 25.10 20.25
N VAL A 558 -20.19 25.08 21.01
CA VAL A 558 -19.00 25.94 20.87
C VAL A 558 -17.80 25.06 20.58
N LEU A 559 -16.91 25.55 19.71
CA LEU A 559 -15.63 24.92 19.40
C LEU A 559 -14.50 25.66 20.13
N LEU A 560 -13.65 24.89 20.80
CA LEU A 560 -12.43 25.36 21.45
C LEU A 560 -11.22 24.72 20.81
N ASP A 561 -10.22 25.53 20.45
CA ASP A 561 -8.92 25.06 19.98
C ASP A 561 -7.92 25.09 21.14
N ALA A 562 -7.41 23.91 21.51
CA ALA A 562 -6.41 23.75 22.55
C ALA A 562 -5.05 23.41 21.93
N THR A 563 -4.11 24.36 21.98
CA THR A 563 -2.73 24.13 21.54
C THR A 563 -2.02 23.29 22.58
N LEU A 564 -1.48 22.13 22.18
CA LEU A 564 -0.71 21.26 23.05
C LEU A 564 0.74 21.75 23.17
N LYS A 565 1.40 21.47 24.32
CA LYS A 565 2.83 21.76 24.50
C LYS A 565 3.72 20.82 23.71
N ASP A 566 3.31 19.56 23.63
CA ASP A 566 4.04 18.49 22.94
C ASP A 566 3.64 18.42 21.46
N ALA A 567 4.52 17.84 20.64
CA ALA A 567 4.23 17.61 19.23
C ALA A 567 2.98 16.74 19.06
N ALA A 568 2.09 17.14 18.16
CA ALA A 568 0.76 16.54 18.01
C ALA A 568 0.76 15.03 17.69
N ASP A 569 1.86 14.50 17.16
CA ASP A 569 2.07 13.09 16.85
C ASP A 569 2.81 12.30 17.96
N SER A 570 3.17 12.96 19.06
CA SER A 570 3.91 12.35 20.16
C SER A 570 3.03 11.56 21.13
N ALA A 571 3.62 10.56 21.82
CA ALA A 571 2.95 9.81 22.87
C ALA A 571 2.51 10.72 24.05
N ALA A 572 3.28 11.76 24.37
CA ALA A 572 2.94 12.72 25.44
C ALA A 572 1.66 13.51 25.09
N ALA A 573 1.52 13.93 23.82
CA ALA A 573 0.30 14.57 23.33
C ALA A 573 -0.91 13.63 23.38
N GLN A 574 -0.74 12.35 23.05
CA GLN A 574 -1.82 11.35 23.15
C GLN A 574 -2.27 11.13 24.60
N GLU A 575 -1.34 11.07 25.55
CA GLU A 575 -1.69 10.98 26.98
C GLU A 575 -2.42 12.26 27.46
N THR A 576 -2.08 13.43 26.90
CA THR A 576 -2.84 14.67 27.16
C THR A 576 -4.28 14.54 26.64
N ILE A 577 -4.50 14.06 25.40
CA ILE A 577 -5.83 13.82 24.87
C ILE A 577 -6.65 12.88 25.76
N LYS A 578 -6.03 11.81 26.23
CA LYS A 578 -6.67 10.84 27.13
C LYS A 578 -7.14 11.50 28.43
N ARG A 579 -6.30 12.36 29.06
CA ARG A 579 -6.68 13.11 30.25
C ARG A 579 -7.79 14.11 29.96
N LEU A 580 -7.69 14.86 28.84
CA LEU A 580 -8.69 15.83 28.45
C LEU A 580 -10.06 15.18 28.23
N ARG A 581 -10.13 14.01 27.60
CA ARG A 581 -11.38 13.26 27.41
C ARG A 581 -12.06 12.89 28.73
N VAL A 582 -11.29 12.62 29.76
CA VAL A 582 -11.84 12.34 31.10
C VAL A 582 -12.33 13.65 31.74
N SER A 583 -11.46 14.65 31.81
CA SER A 583 -11.74 15.89 32.52
C SER A 583 -12.87 16.73 31.91
N VAL A 584 -12.98 16.78 30.56
CA VAL A 584 -14.09 17.52 29.92
C VAL A 584 -15.43 16.82 30.12
N LYS A 585 -15.46 15.47 30.16
CA LYS A 585 -16.69 14.69 30.40
C LYS A 585 -17.17 14.75 31.85
N GLU A 586 -16.29 15.03 32.80
CA GLU A 586 -16.65 15.31 34.19
C GLU A 586 -17.42 16.63 34.32
N VAL A 587 -17.12 17.60 33.44
CA VAL A 587 -17.85 18.89 33.39
C VAL A 587 -19.15 18.73 32.62
N ASN A 588 -19.08 18.18 31.40
CA ASN A 588 -20.26 17.91 30.57
C ASN A 588 -20.06 16.60 29.76
N PRO A 589 -20.93 15.57 29.95
CA PRO A 589 -20.83 14.30 29.25
C PRO A 589 -20.95 14.40 27.72
N GLU A 590 -21.54 15.47 27.19
CA GLU A 590 -21.69 15.70 25.75
C GLU A 590 -20.42 16.33 25.13
N ALA A 591 -19.53 16.89 25.94
CA ALA A 591 -18.27 17.43 25.47
C ALA A 591 -17.37 16.34 24.85
N LYS A 592 -16.78 16.65 23.71
CA LYS A 592 -15.97 15.71 22.90
C LYS A 592 -14.63 16.33 22.55
N VAL A 593 -13.59 15.47 22.51
CA VAL A 593 -12.23 15.88 22.17
C VAL A 593 -11.79 15.18 20.90
N GLY A 594 -11.44 15.95 19.88
CA GLY A 594 -10.97 15.54 18.58
C GLY A 594 -9.67 16.24 18.18
N GLY A 595 -9.47 16.40 16.88
CA GLY A 595 -8.25 16.94 16.29
C GLY A 595 -7.23 15.86 15.97
N PHE A 596 -6.10 16.26 15.36
CA PHE A 596 -5.12 15.35 14.79
C PHE A 596 -4.55 14.34 15.82
N THR A 597 -4.18 14.80 17.01
CA THR A 597 -3.66 13.93 18.09
C THR A 597 -4.71 12.90 18.54
N ALA A 598 -5.99 13.30 18.62
CA ALA A 598 -7.07 12.40 18.99
C ALA A 598 -7.33 11.34 17.91
N ILE A 599 -7.21 11.69 16.62
CA ILE A 599 -7.30 10.75 15.51
C ILE A 599 -6.21 9.66 15.64
N ASN A 600 -4.98 10.04 15.94
CA ASN A 600 -3.87 9.09 16.15
C ASN A 600 -4.12 8.18 17.36
N TYR A 601 -4.61 8.74 18.46
CA TYR A 601 -4.97 7.97 19.66
C TYR A 601 -6.09 6.96 19.39
N ASP A 602 -7.17 7.37 18.70
CA ASP A 602 -8.28 6.50 18.34
C ASP A 602 -7.86 5.40 17.36
N THR A 603 -6.98 5.72 16.42
CA THR A 603 -6.40 4.74 15.47
C THR A 603 -5.61 3.65 16.23
N GLN A 604 -4.82 4.05 17.22
CA GLN A 604 -4.06 3.11 18.04
C GLN A 604 -4.98 2.22 18.87
N GLN A 605 -6.04 2.78 19.47
CA GLN A 605 -7.03 2.01 20.25
C GLN A 605 -7.78 1.01 19.37
N ALA A 606 -8.26 1.44 18.21
CA ALA A 606 -8.94 0.58 17.25
C ALA A 606 -8.01 -0.55 16.76
N SER A 607 -6.74 -0.26 16.47
CA SER A 607 -5.75 -1.28 16.10
C SER A 607 -5.52 -2.32 17.20
N GLN A 608 -5.46 -1.89 18.47
CA GLN A 608 -5.31 -2.82 19.60
C GLN A 608 -6.53 -3.73 19.76
N ARG A 609 -7.74 -3.19 19.58
CA ARG A 609 -8.97 -3.97 19.59
C ARG A 609 -8.98 -4.97 18.43
N ASP A 610 -8.64 -4.53 17.23
CA ASP A 610 -8.62 -5.36 16.04
C ASP A 610 -7.69 -6.57 16.22
N ARG A 611 -6.49 -6.37 16.76
CA ARG A 611 -5.58 -7.47 17.08
C ARG A 611 -6.21 -8.50 18.02
N ARG A 612 -6.92 -8.04 19.06
CA ARG A 612 -7.55 -8.93 20.06
C ARG A 612 -8.74 -9.70 19.50
N VAL A 613 -9.44 -9.16 18.50
CA VAL A 613 -10.64 -9.77 17.92
C VAL A 613 -10.31 -10.60 16.68
N ILE A 614 -9.55 -10.05 15.75
CA ILE A 614 -9.34 -10.66 14.44
C ILE A 614 -8.37 -11.83 14.50
N ILE A 615 -7.27 -11.73 15.29
CA ILE A 615 -6.31 -12.83 15.38
C ILE A 615 -6.96 -14.13 15.86
N PRO A 616 -7.71 -14.15 17.00
CA PRO A 616 -8.41 -15.35 17.40
C PRO A 616 -9.47 -15.83 16.38
N LEU A 617 -10.20 -14.89 15.76
CA LEU A 617 -11.23 -15.22 14.79
C LEU A 617 -10.64 -15.93 13.55
N VAL A 618 -9.51 -15.42 13.04
CA VAL A 618 -8.78 -16.05 11.93
C VAL A 618 -8.25 -17.43 12.33
N LEU A 619 -7.67 -17.56 13.52
CA LEU A 619 -7.19 -18.87 14.01
C LEU A 619 -8.31 -19.91 14.10
N VAL A 620 -9.49 -19.52 14.59
CA VAL A 620 -10.67 -20.41 14.65
C VAL A 620 -11.13 -20.78 13.25
N ALA A 621 -11.22 -19.83 12.33
CA ALA A 621 -11.64 -20.10 10.96
C ALA A 621 -10.67 -21.06 10.24
N ILE A 622 -9.36 -20.83 10.37
CA ILE A 622 -8.34 -21.70 9.79
C ILE A 622 -8.39 -23.09 10.43
N PHE A 623 -8.55 -23.16 11.76
CA PHE A 623 -8.74 -24.45 12.45
C PHE A 623 -9.89 -25.23 11.86
N LEU A 624 -11.06 -24.59 11.67
CA LEU A 624 -12.25 -25.25 11.13
C LEU A 624 -12.02 -25.72 9.69
N ILE A 625 -11.40 -24.86 8.84
CA ILE A 625 -11.09 -25.24 7.45
C ILE A 625 -10.12 -26.42 7.41
N LEU A 626 -9.02 -26.39 8.19
CA LEU A 626 -8.05 -27.47 8.24
C LEU A 626 -8.64 -28.75 8.83
N ALA A 627 -9.49 -28.63 9.87
CA ALA A 627 -10.15 -29.79 10.46
C ALA A 627 -11.11 -30.48 9.45
N LEU A 628 -11.83 -29.68 8.66
CA LEU A 628 -12.69 -30.20 7.60
C LEU A 628 -11.89 -30.84 6.45
N LEU A 629 -10.82 -30.17 6.02
CA LEU A 629 -9.95 -30.63 4.93
C LEU A 629 -9.21 -31.93 5.28
N LEU A 630 -8.60 -31.95 6.46
CA LEU A 630 -7.80 -33.10 6.93
C LEU A 630 -8.64 -34.18 7.62
N ARG A 631 -9.93 -33.92 7.86
CA ARG A 631 -10.85 -34.82 8.60
C ARG A 631 -10.26 -35.29 9.92
N ALA A 632 -9.55 -34.40 10.60
CA ALA A 632 -8.85 -34.65 11.87
C ALA A 632 -8.90 -33.39 12.74
N LEU A 633 -8.82 -33.53 14.06
CA LEU A 633 -8.80 -32.40 15.00
C LEU A 633 -7.40 -32.11 15.56
N LEU A 634 -6.63 -33.16 15.83
CA LEU A 634 -5.33 -33.02 16.48
C LEU A 634 -4.26 -32.42 15.55
N ILE A 635 -4.24 -32.84 14.29
CA ILE A 635 -3.25 -32.36 13.31
C ILE A 635 -3.41 -30.85 13.04
N PRO A 636 -4.61 -30.32 12.78
CA PRO A 636 -4.82 -28.87 12.67
C PRO A 636 -4.39 -28.09 13.91
N LEU A 637 -4.62 -28.61 15.10
CA LEU A 637 -4.20 -27.96 16.34
C LEU A 637 -2.66 -27.85 16.44
N ILE A 638 -1.94 -28.91 16.07
CA ILE A 638 -0.48 -28.90 16.01
C ILE A 638 0.02 -27.90 14.97
N LEU A 639 -0.61 -27.90 13.78
CA LEU A 639 -0.26 -26.95 12.70
C LEU A 639 -0.45 -25.50 13.15
N ILE A 640 -1.57 -25.18 13.79
CA ILE A 640 -1.81 -23.84 14.37
C ILE A 640 -0.74 -23.48 15.40
N GLY A 641 -0.37 -24.41 16.26
CA GLY A 641 0.70 -24.20 17.24
C GLY A 641 2.04 -23.84 16.56
N THR A 642 2.39 -24.53 15.47
CA THR A 642 3.61 -24.20 14.69
C THR A 642 3.51 -22.85 13.98
N VAL A 643 2.34 -22.50 13.48
CA VAL A 643 2.08 -21.20 12.84
C VAL A 643 2.20 -20.06 13.87
N ILE A 644 1.61 -20.22 15.06
CA ILE A 644 1.74 -19.22 16.13
C ILE A 644 3.22 -19.04 16.53
N LEU A 645 3.97 -20.14 16.67
CA LEU A 645 5.40 -20.07 16.97
C LEU A 645 6.17 -19.33 15.87
N SER A 646 5.90 -19.63 14.60
CA SER A 646 6.51 -18.93 13.47
C SER A 646 6.16 -17.46 13.44
N TYR A 647 4.90 -17.12 13.72
CA TYR A 647 4.43 -15.73 13.80
C TYR A 647 5.16 -14.94 14.88
N VAL A 648 5.22 -15.49 16.10
CA VAL A 648 5.90 -14.84 17.22
C VAL A 648 7.41 -14.71 16.96
N ALA A 649 8.04 -15.73 16.36
CA ALA A 649 9.44 -15.68 15.95
C ALA A 649 9.69 -14.61 14.85
N THR A 650 8.78 -14.51 13.88
CA THR A 650 8.88 -13.50 12.82
C THR A 650 8.77 -12.08 13.38
N LEU A 651 7.78 -11.83 14.25
CA LEU A 651 7.65 -10.52 14.91
C LEU A 651 8.88 -10.17 15.74
N GLY A 652 9.41 -11.13 16.52
CA GLY A 652 10.60 -10.91 17.31
C GLY A 652 11.84 -10.63 16.45
N ALA A 653 12.04 -11.40 15.38
CA ALA A 653 13.14 -11.16 14.45
C ALA A 653 13.01 -9.81 13.75
N SER A 654 11.79 -9.44 13.33
CA SER A 654 11.52 -8.14 12.69
C SER A 654 11.81 -6.99 13.66
N ALA A 655 11.31 -7.05 14.90
CA ALA A 655 11.58 -6.03 15.91
C ALA A 655 13.08 -5.88 16.19
N PHE A 656 13.81 -7.00 16.31
CA PHE A 656 15.27 -6.97 16.47
C PHE A 656 15.97 -6.28 15.30
N VAL A 657 15.60 -6.63 14.07
CA VAL A 657 16.20 -6.05 12.84
C VAL A 657 15.85 -4.57 12.73
N PHE A 658 14.59 -4.22 12.95
CA PHE A 658 14.12 -2.84 12.83
C PHE A 658 14.80 -1.92 13.84
N HIS A 659 14.86 -2.36 15.10
CA HIS A 659 15.48 -1.55 16.15
C HIS A 659 17.02 -1.51 16.04
N ASN A 660 17.70 -2.68 15.89
CA ASN A 660 19.15 -2.75 16.03
C ASN A 660 19.91 -2.57 14.69
N ILE A 661 19.30 -2.88 13.54
CA ILE A 661 19.96 -2.77 12.23
C ILE A 661 19.53 -1.51 11.51
N PHE A 662 18.23 -1.23 11.47
CA PHE A 662 17.71 -0.05 10.77
C PHE A 662 17.54 1.18 11.66
N GLY A 663 17.58 1.04 12.99
CA GLY A 663 17.43 2.15 13.94
C GLY A 663 16.03 2.77 13.94
N PHE A 664 14.99 2.01 13.60
CA PHE A 664 13.61 2.47 13.64
C PHE A 664 13.16 2.65 15.09
N LYS A 665 12.34 3.68 15.35
CA LYS A 665 11.91 4.04 16.69
C LYS A 665 10.64 3.32 17.15
N GLY A 666 9.97 2.63 16.26
CA GLY A 666 8.76 1.87 16.53
C GLY A 666 8.17 1.28 15.25
N GLU A 667 7.04 0.60 15.35
CA GLU A 667 6.33 -0.02 14.25
C GLU A 667 4.89 0.50 14.16
N ASP A 668 4.33 0.43 12.93
CA ASP A 668 2.92 0.76 12.69
C ASP A 668 2.00 -0.11 13.56
N SER A 669 0.95 0.48 14.11
CA SER A 669 0.01 -0.21 15.01
C SER A 669 -0.71 -1.40 14.36
N SER A 670 -0.83 -1.41 13.03
CA SER A 670 -1.43 -2.50 12.26
C SER A 670 -0.42 -3.59 11.86
N PHE A 671 0.90 -3.34 12.01
CA PHE A 671 1.96 -4.26 11.60
C PHE A 671 1.79 -5.69 12.16
N PRO A 672 1.52 -5.91 13.47
CA PRO A 672 1.32 -7.25 13.97
C PRO A 672 0.11 -7.97 13.38
N LEU A 673 -0.98 -7.25 13.11
CA LEU A 673 -2.19 -7.82 12.51
C LEU A 673 -1.94 -8.26 11.06
N PHE A 674 -1.34 -7.41 10.24
CA PHE A 674 -1.03 -7.74 8.85
C PHE A 674 0.00 -8.86 8.75
N THR A 675 1.07 -8.81 9.57
CA THR A 675 2.07 -9.89 9.63
C THR A 675 1.40 -11.22 9.97
N PHE A 676 0.44 -11.22 10.91
CA PHE A 676 -0.31 -12.42 11.26
C PHE A 676 -1.13 -12.92 10.07
N VAL A 677 -1.97 -12.06 9.48
CA VAL A 677 -2.86 -12.46 8.40
C VAL A 677 -2.08 -12.99 7.19
N PHE A 678 -0.96 -12.36 6.83
CA PHE A 678 -0.15 -12.79 5.66
C PHE A 678 0.72 -14.02 5.93
N LEU A 679 1.12 -14.26 7.16
CA LEU A 679 1.92 -15.43 7.51
C LEU A 679 1.05 -16.67 7.70
N VAL A 680 -0.18 -16.50 8.16
CA VAL A 680 -1.09 -17.57 8.54
C VAL A 680 -2.04 -17.94 7.39
N ALA A 681 -2.37 -16.97 6.55
CA ALA A 681 -3.15 -17.15 5.36
C ALA A 681 -2.29 -17.63 4.18
#